data_3434c0608c4264665aef14932d26bd1e
#
_entry.id   3434c0608c4264665aef14932d26bd1e
#
_cell.length_a   1.000
_cell.length_b   1.000
_cell.length_c   1.000
_cell.angle_alpha   90.00
_cell.angle_beta   90.00
_cell.angle_gamma   90.00
#
_symmetry.space_group_name_H-M   'P 1'
#
loop_
_entity.id
_entity.type
_entity.pdbx_description
1 polymer ?
#
loop_
_entity_poly.entity_id
_entity_poly.type
_entity_poly.pdbx_seq_one_letter_code
_entity_poly.pdbx_strand_id
1 'polypeptide(L)'
;VRFRDSLASSLSSALGRQVRIGQVKYRVFPRPGFDIYNLQVMDDPAFSAEPLLMCGKVTADLRLTSLWHGRLEIANLKLTDDSAPPSLNLVYSQGQWNLESLLKRVEQVPSAPTAKRKAEQRPRFPYIEATGGRINLKAGPEKKPFTLTNTDFAFWLAAEDVWHVRLEGQPVRTDMNLSDTGTLRLEGDLRRSPDLPKTPLRIDVSWDNAQLGQWTTLLIGHDKGWRGGLSGNARLTGTPENLHILASGELREFRRYDIDRNQMPRLSTRCLGNYVNHSLEMKCDTPLGSGGALLTARWSSNTPRDYDLSMVATRIPMSMVTTVARHARKTLPNDLTATGDLNAAFGFHSHNGVRDWHGTGMTSAFQIQSAPGDRPFAVSPVRFHIGPVESPAPLVGQKSRPKQQPRSTANDTLTIDAFSVQMGPSTSIQVQGTADSAGYWIGVKGMVPLERLLELGRTTGFPSEIRNTTASAVVDLNIAGAWANFAPANVRGTAHLQNVASWIPGIKDRLIITEADAQLSEIELVLANVKAQFEHTPVSFAGNIHVPWSCPGNTLPCPLEFDLHSDSLAMADIGRLLGVTDRGWSIPFFSDSARLPDFRADGTISVGHFSVAQLPLEKFSAHVEVGNKALLVSRINARLAGGQTQGEWHADWSTSRPRFTAAGTVRGAAMDDLDLTQPDVALATSWVSGRADVKYSLKFEGATPEEMANSVNGRVEYLVNNGLSRSLLVDSKPLKFQSLQGALEIEKQVMKVLPSKFRTENRIYDMSGTVSLVDRQAKLKLSDNGSRWEITGALDKPEVAAAPHVEATAVHTR
;
A
#
# COMPACT_ATOMS: atom_id res chain seq x y z
N VAL A 1 -15.61 -12.10 68.43
CA VAL A 1 -16.63 -11.11 67.95
C VAL A 1 -16.36 -9.76 68.59
N ARG A 2 -16.39 -9.60 69.90
CA ARG A 2 -16.20 -8.31 70.63
C ARG A 2 -14.92 -7.56 70.25
N PHE A 3 -13.78 -8.28 70.12
CA PHE A 3 -12.49 -7.65 69.77
C PHE A 3 -12.49 -7.16 68.30
N ARG A 4 -13.06 -7.92 67.39
CA ARG A 4 -13.20 -7.53 65.96
C ARG A 4 -13.98 -6.23 65.85
N ASP A 5 -15.14 -6.17 66.53
CA ASP A 5 -16.06 -5.02 66.46
C ASP A 5 -15.44 -3.78 67.12
N SER A 6 -14.74 -3.97 68.24
CA SER A 6 -13.94 -2.91 68.92
C SER A 6 -12.83 -2.38 68.01
N LEU A 7 -12.09 -3.30 67.33
CA LEU A 7 -11.03 -2.91 66.41
C LEU A 7 -11.60 -2.17 65.21
N ALA A 8 -12.69 -2.66 64.60
CA ALA A 8 -13.39 -2.01 63.48
C ALA A 8 -13.85 -0.60 63.88
N SER A 9 -14.46 -0.45 65.07
CA SER A 9 -14.90 0.85 65.60
C SER A 9 -13.72 1.81 65.84
N SER A 10 -12.63 1.34 66.43
CA SER A 10 -11.43 2.14 66.68
C SER A 10 -10.80 2.62 65.38
N LEU A 11 -10.65 1.74 64.39
CA LEU A 11 -10.15 2.10 63.06
C LEU A 11 -11.11 3.05 62.34
N SER A 12 -12.42 2.85 62.46
CA SER A 12 -13.42 3.75 61.87
C SER A 12 -13.31 5.17 62.46
N SER A 13 -13.14 5.26 63.76
CA SER A 13 -12.95 6.56 64.44
C SER A 13 -11.65 7.23 64.04
N ALA A 14 -10.55 6.48 63.99
CA ALA A 14 -9.25 6.99 63.61
C ALA A 14 -9.17 7.47 62.15
N LEU A 15 -9.74 6.72 61.23
CA LEU A 15 -9.75 7.05 59.78
C LEU A 15 -10.89 7.97 59.38
N GLY A 16 -11.96 8.07 60.23
CA GLY A 16 -13.20 8.78 59.89
C GLY A 16 -13.92 8.22 58.68
N ARG A 17 -13.73 6.94 58.45
CA ARG A 17 -14.35 6.14 57.40
C ARG A 17 -14.92 4.86 58.04
N GLN A 18 -16.01 4.35 57.51
CA GLN A 18 -16.52 3.07 57.95
C GLN A 18 -15.55 1.96 57.59
N VAL A 19 -15.07 1.23 58.62
CA VAL A 19 -14.18 0.07 58.46
C VAL A 19 -14.95 -1.20 58.74
N ARG A 20 -14.86 -2.15 57.80
CA ARG A 20 -15.46 -3.51 57.95
C ARG A 20 -14.34 -4.52 58.01
N ILE A 21 -14.45 -5.47 58.96
CA ILE A 21 -13.47 -6.54 59.15
C ILE A 21 -14.24 -7.87 59.18
N GLY A 22 -13.78 -8.81 58.36
CA GLY A 22 -14.38 -10.15 58.35
C GLY A 22 -13.99 -10.98 59.58
N GLN A 23 -12.70 -11.21 59.79
CA GLN A 23 -12.16 -12.00 60.89
C GLN A 23 -10.85 -11.42 61.42
N VAL A 24 -10.56 -11.60 62.67
CA VAL A 24 -9.26 -11.31 63.31
C VAL A 24 -8.78 -12.57 64.02
N LYS A 25 -7.53 -12.95 63.72
CA LYS A 25 -6.83 -14.05 64.37
C LYS A 25 -5.61 -13.53 65.12
N TYR A 26 -5.37 -14.01 66.32
CA TYR A 26 -4.12 -13.74 67.04
C TYR A 26 -3.02 -14.64 66.53
N ARG A 27 -1.82 -14.10 66.42
CA ARG A 27 -0.60 -14.81 66.03
C ARG A 27 0.44 -14.60 67.10
N VAL A 28 1.03 -15.67 67.57
CA VAL A 28 2.04 -15.64 68.63
C VAL A 28 3.45 -15.84 68.02
N PHE A 29 3.55 -16.76 67.07
CA PHE A 29 4.82 -17.12 66.40
C PHE A 29 4.74 -16.90 64.89
N PRO A 30 5.79 -16.47 64.15
CA PRO A 30 7.14 -16.16 64.60
C PRO A 30 7.25 -14.78 65.28
N ARG A 31 6.26 -13.90 65.08
CA ARG A 31 6.15 -12.58 65.73
C ARG A 31 4.75 -12.42 66.25
N PRO A 32 4.62 -11.95 67.52
CA PRO A 32 3.27 -11.72 68.06
C PRO A 32 2.54 -10.61 67.29
N GLY A 33 1.27 -10.82 67.06
CA GLY A 33 0.46 -9.89 66.26
C GLY A 33 -0.93 -10.37 65.97
N PHE A 34 -1.54 -9.78 65.00
CA PHE A 34 -2.87 -10.18 64.49
C PHE A 34 -2.88 -10.28 62.98
N ASP A 35 -3.64 -11.24 62.48
CA ASP A 35 -4.01 -11.36 61.06
C ASP A 35 -5.46 -10.94 60.96
N ILE A 36 -5.70 -9.89 60.15
CA ILE A 36 -7.01 -9.32 59.86
C ILE A 36 -7.38 -9.78 58.46
N TYR A 37 -8.56 -10.44 58.35
CA TYR A 37 -9.05 -10.93 57.07
C TYR A 37 -10.24 -10.10 56.58
N ASN A 38 -10.28 -9.88 55.26
CA ASN A 38 -11.33 -9.14 54.54
C ASN A 38 -11.53 -7.73 55.14
N LEU A 39 -10.41 -6.96 55.16
CA LEU A 39 -10.45 -5.55 55.53
C LEU A 39 -11.01 -4.73 54.39
N GLN A 40 -12.03 -3.90 54.72
CA GLN A 40 -12.60 -2.92 53.80
C GLN A 40 -12.70 -1.58 54.54
N VAL A 41 -12.11 -0.57 53.96
CA VAL A 41 -12.25 0.86 54.36
C VAL A 41 -13.15 1.51 53.33
N MET A 42 -14.37 1.88 53.74
CA MET A 42 -15.32 2.52 52.83
C MET A 42 -14.87 3.95 52.50
N ASP A 43 -15.20 4.39 51.29
CA ASP A 43 -14.91 5.78 50.87
C ASP A 43 -16.00 6.75 51.41
N ASP A 44 -15.73 8.04 51.25
CA ASP A 44 -16.75 9.09 51.49
C ASP A 44 -17.82 8.99 50.38
N PRO A 45 -19.10 8.91 50.75
CA PRO A 45 -20.16 8.90 49.75
C PRO A 45 -20.15 10.07 48.74
N ALA A 46 -19.51 11.17 49.09
CA ALA A 46 -19.32 12.29 48.17
C ALA A 46 -18.39 11.98 47.02
N PHE A 47 -17.49 11.00 47.15
CA PHE A 47 -16.52 10.57 46.09
C PHE A 47 -16.97 9.29 45.42
N SER A 48 -17.25 8.23 46.19
CA SER A 48 -17.59 6.92 45.66
C SER A 48 -18.40 6.07 46.65
N ALA A 49 -19.27 5.21 46.13
CA ALA A 49 -19.92 4.15 46.91
C ALA A 49 -19.05 2.90 47.09
N GLU A 50 -17.93 2.84 46.36
CA GLU A 50 -16.97 1.72 46.44
C GLU A 50 -16.01 1.90 47.64
N PRO A 51 -15.44 0.82 48.21
CA PRO A 51 -14.42 0.94 49.25
C PRO A 51 -13.19 1.69 48.74
N LEU A 52 -12.63 2.59 49.57
CA LEU A 52 -11.32 3.23 49.33
C LEU A 52 -10.19 2.20 49.30
N LEU A 53 -10.20 1.30 50.32
CA LEU A 53 -9.19 0.24 50.44
C LEU A 53 -9.86 -1.10 50.67
N MET A 54 -9.45 -2.11 49.97
CA MET A 54 -9.83 -3.51 50.17
C MET A 54 -8.56 -4.34 50.28
N CYS A 55 -8.54 -5.28 51.20
CA CYS A 55 -7.42 -6.21 51.33
C CYS A 55 -7.90 -7.53 51.92
N GLY A 56 -7.56 -8.64 51.30
CA GLY A 56 -7.94 -9.97 51.77
C GLY A 56 -7.28 -10.31 53.08
N LYS A 57 -6.02 -9.98 53.27
CA LYS A 57 -5.27 -10.25 54.49
C LYS A 57 -4.34 -9.10 54.86
N VAL A 58 -4.46 -8.60 56.07
CA VAL A 58 -3.52 -7.66 56.67
C VAL A 58 -2.84 -8.29 57.88
N THR A 59 -1.57 -8.41 57.83
CA THR A 59 -0.73 -8.91 58.93
C THR A 59 -0.16 -7.74 59.73
N ALA A 60 -0.54 -7.64 61.00
CA ALA A 60 -0.06 -6.62 61.89
C ALA A 60 0.91 -7.25 62.93
N ASP A 61 2.17 -6.91 62.86
CA ASP A 61 3.19 -7.32 63.82
C ASP A 61 3.27 -6.32 64.96
N LEU A 62 3.25 -6.84 66.20
CA LEU A 62 3.41 -5.99 67.39
C LEU A 62 4.85 -5.70 67.71
N ARG A 63 5.09 -4.52 68.25
CA ARG A 63 6.43 -4.11 68.72
C ARG A 63 6.74 -4.74 70.08
N LEU A 64 7.67 -5.68 70.12
CA LEU A 64 7.99 -6.42 71.34
C LEU A 64 8.48 -5.52 72.50
N THR A 65 9.24 -4.47 72.21
CA THR A 65 9.66 -3.51 73.20
C THR A 65 8.53 -2.72 73.85
N SER A 66 7.43 -2.45 73.11
CA SER A 66 6.25 -1.75 73.64
C SER A 66 5.37 -2.65 74.47
N LEU A 67 5.29 -3.92 74.12
CA LEU A 67 4.62 -4.97 74.93
C LEU A 67 5.22 -5.11 76.32
N TRP A 68 6.53 -5.06 76.40
CA TRP A 68 7.23 -5.09 77.72
C TRP A 68 6.87 -3.91 78.63
N HIS A 69 6.45 -2.81 78.05
CA HIS A 69 5.97 -1.64 78.78
C HIS A 69 4.45 -1.59 78.86
N GLY A 70 3.73 -2.69 78.63
CA GLY A 70 2.29 -2.78 78.72
C GLY A 70 1.54 -1.99 77.61
N ARG A 71 2.21 -1.67 76.46
CA ARG A 71 1.59 -0.94 75.35
C ARG A 71 1.50 -1.80 74.10
N LEU A 72 0.34 -1.73 73.43
CA LEU A 72 0.10 -2.36 72.14
C LEU A 72 0.50 -1.35 71.02
N GLU A 73 1.72 -1.50 70.47
CA GLU A 73 2.14 -0.72 69.31
C GLU A 73 2.39 -1.66 68.13
N ILE A 74 1.88 -1.28 66.94
CA ILE A 74 2.11 -1.98 65.68
C ILE A 74 3.50 -1.58 65.15
N ALA A 75 4.36 -2.54 64.90
CA ALA A 75 5.66 -2.32 64.28
C ALA A 75 5.57 -2.36 62.75
N ASN A 76 4.74 -3.25 62.23
CA ASN A 76 4.70 -3.58 60.81
C ASN A 76 3.25 -3.92 60.38
N LEU A 77 2.83 -3.37 59.27
CA LEU A 77 1.55 -3.71 58.61
C LEU A 77 1.86 -4.24 57.21
N LYS A 78 1.58 -5.51 56.97
CA LYS A 78 1.73 -6.14 55.66
C LYS A 78 0.38 -6.42 55.06
N LEU A 79 0.11 -5.85 53.92
CA LEU A 79 -1.10 -6.09 53.15
C LEU A 79 -0.74 -7.05 52.01
N THR A 80 -1.11 -8.30 52.15
CA THR A 80 -0.76 -9.35 51.19
C THR A 80 -1.86 -10.38 51.16
N ASP A 81 -2.35 -10.71 49.96
CA ASP A 81 -3.21 -11.88 49.79
C ASP A 81 -3.15 -12.30 48.30
N ASP A 82 -2.78 -13.52 48.03
CA ASP A 82 -2.68 -14.09 46.70
C ASP A 82 -4.06 -14.25 46.03
N SER A 83 -5.13 -14.44 46.85
CA SER A 83 -6.51 -14.65 46.35
C SER A 83 -7.32 -13.35 46.22
N ALA A 84 -6.98 -12.33 47.02
CA ALA A 84 -7.65 -11.03 47.02
C ALA A 84 -6.59 -9.92 47.24
N PRO A 85 -5.83 -9.54 46.20
CA PRO A 85 -4.74 -8.59 46.32
C PRO A 85 -5.21 -7.23 46.86
N PRO A 86 -4.37 -6.48 47.58
CA PRO A 86 -4.70 -5.18 48.11
C PRO A 86 -5.15 -4.23 46.98
N SER A 87 -6.30 -3.61 47.12
CA SER A 87 -6.84 -2.68 46.14
C SER A 87 -7.13 -1.32 46.74
N LEU A 88 -6.54 -0.28 46.21
CA LEU A 88 -6.73 1.13 46.60
C LEU A 88 -7.47 1.87 45.48
N ASN A 89 -8.61 2.48 45.77
CA ASN A 89 -9.41 3.25 44.85
C ASN A 89 -9.21 4.76 45.09
N LEU A 90 -8.48 5.42 44.21
CA LEU A 90 -8.24 6.86 44.25
C LEU A 90 -9.20 7.56 43.27
N VAL A 91 -10.08 8.41 43.82
CA VAL A 91 -11.08 9.15 43.07
C VAL A 91 -10.81 10.65 43.17
N TYR A 92 -10.67 11.30 42.00
CA TYR A 92 -10.57 12.74 41.92
C TYR A 92 -11.95 13.33 41.59
N SER A 93 -12.50 14.15 42.45
CA SER A 93 -13.80 14.83 42.29
C SER A 93 -13.76 16.21 42.89
N GLN A 94 -14.41 17.20 42.25
CA GLN A 94 -14.53 18.59 42.74
C GLN A 94 -13.18 19.24 43.15
N GLY A 95 -12.11 18.94 42.42
CA GLY A 95 -10.80 19.52 42.68
C GLY A 95 -9.96 18.84 43.77
N GLN A 96 -10.43 17.75 44.39
CA GLN A 96 -9.74 17.05 45.48
C GLN A 96 -9.74 15.53 45.28
N TRP A 97 -8.71 14.88 45.81
CA TRP A 97 -8.65 13.43 45.90
C TRP A 97 -9.34 12.93 47.15
N ASN A 98 -10.02 11.80 47.07
CA ASN A 98 -10.68 11.16 48.21
C ASN A 98 -9.70 10.83 49.35
N LEU A 99 -8.41 10.65 49.04
CA LEU A 99 -7.34 10.37 50.03
C LEU A 99 -7.00 11.63 50.88
N GLU A 100 -7.16 12.86 50.33
CA GLU A 100 -6.77 14.09 51.03
C GLU A 100 -7.51 14.32 52.34
N SER A 101 -8.84 14.04 52.35
CA SER A 101 -9.65 14.17 53.55
C SER A 101 -9.25 13.18 54.66
N LEU A 102 -8.76 12.01 54.28
CA LEU A 102 -8.23 11.01 55.19
C LEU A 102 -6.90 11.44 55.79
N LEU A 103 -5.99 11.95 54.96
CA LEU A 103 -4.69 12.46 55.41
C LEU A 103 -4.82 13.63 56.37
N LYS A 104 -5.70 14.62 56.04
CA LYS A 104 -6.00 15.75 56.94
C LYS A 104 -6.50 15.27 58.30
N ARG A 105 -7.29 14.21 58.35
CA ARG A 105 -7.83 13.68 59.61
C ARG A 105 -6.80 12.93 60.46
N VAL A 106 -5.96 12.15 59.79
CA VAL A 106 -4.86 11.44 60.48
C VAL A 106 -3.89 12.43 61.13
N GLU A 107 -3.67 13.61 60.52
CA GLU A 107 -2.90 14.72 61.12
C GLU A 107 -3.62 15.41 62.29
N GLN A 108 -4.94 15.51 62.25
CA GLN A 108 -5.75 16.18 63.25
C GLN A 108 -6.08 15.32 64.50
N VAL A 109 -5.66 14.05 64.54
CA VAL A 109 -5.84 13.26 65.78
C VAL A 109 -5.06 13.98 66.88
N PRO A 110 -5.75 14.65 67.85
CA PRO A 110 -5.09 15.45 68.85
C PRO A 110 -4.29 14.50 69.76
N SER A 111 -3.00 14.66 69.85
CA SER A 111 -2.33 14.35 71.10
C SER A 111 -2.96 15.30 72.11
N ALA A 112 -3.71 14.75 73.05
CA ALA A 112 -4.48 15.48 74.05
C ALA A 112 -3.71 16.68 74.61
N PRO A 113 -4.33 17.88 74.72
CA PRO A 113 -3.58 19.13 75.01
C PRO A 113 -3.16 19.30 76.45
N THR A 114 -3.40 18.36 77.33
CA THR A 114 -3.19 18.51 78.76
C THR A 114 -2.12 17.64 79.40
N ALA A 115 -1.38 16.85 78.62
CA ALA A 115 -0.28 16.09 79.17
C ALA A 115 1.04 16.63 78.64
N LYS A 116 1.89 17.18 79.51
CA LYS A 116 3.36 17.32 79.27
C LYS A 116 3.92 15.92 79.04
N ARG A 117 3.66 15.36 77.89
CA ARG A 117 4.29 14.08 77.51
C ARG A 117 5.73 14.38 77.09
N LYS A 118 6.66 13.78 77.81
CA LYS A 118 8.07 13.70 77.41
C LYS A 118 8.17 13.21 76.00
N ALA A 119 9.05 13.77 75.19
CA ALA A 119 9.28 13.44 73.78
C ALA A 119 9.45 11.94 73.50
N GLU A 120 9.81 11.15 74.52
CA GLU A 120 9.98 9.69 74.47
C GLU A 120 8.71 8.86 74.36
N GLN A 121 7.53 9.45 74.41
CA GLN A 121 6.24 8.72 74.53
C GLN A 121 5.36 8.81 73.29
N ARG A 122 5.83 9.33 72.15
CA ARG A 122 5.04 9.30 70.91
C ARG A 122 5.02 7.89 70.34
N PRO A 123 3.82 7.31 69.97
CA PRO A 123 3.76 6.04 69.29
C PRO A 123 4.51 6.14 67.99
N ARG A 124 5.44 5.21 67.73
CA ARG A 124 6.23 5.17 66.50
C ARG A 124 5.32 4.68 65.37
N PHE A 125 5.32 5.37 64.27
CA PHE A 125 4.58 4.98 63.09
C PHE A 125 5.00 3.59 62.56
N PRO A 126 4.08 2.70 62.22
CA PRO A 126 4.42 1.38 61.68
C PRO A 126 5.04 1.48 60.30
N TYR A 127 5.89 0.51 59.94
CA TYR A 127 6.25 0.26 58.56
C TYR A 127 4.99 -0.37 57.86
N ILE A 128 4.52 0.26 56.79
CA ILE A 128 3.38 -0.22 56.00
C ILE A 128 3.92 -0.72 54.66
N GLU A 129 3.58 -1.94 54.29
CA GLU A 129 3.97 -2.60 53.04
C GLU A 129 2.75 -3.26 52.41
N ALA A 130 2.62 -3.08 51.13
CA ALA A 130 1.65 -3.84 50.28
C ALA A 130 2.43 -4.47 49.15
N THR A 131 2.15 -5.71 48.81
CA THR A 131 2.78 -6.44 47.70
C THR A 131 1.73 -7.00 46.74
N GLY A 132 2.05 -6.95 45.43
CA GLY A 132 1.17 -7.45 44.38
C GLY A 132 -0.17 -6.73 44.30
N GLY A 133 -0.27 -5.53 44.85
CA GLY A 133 -1.50 -4.76 44.96
C GLY A 133 -1.98 -4.14 43.66
N ARG A 134 -3.08 -3.40 43.79
CA ARG A 134 -3.69 -2.65 42.70
C ARG A 134 -4.10 -1.25 43.15
N ILE A 135 -3.75 -0.23 42.38
CA ILE A 135 -4.18 1.14 42.62
C ILE A 135 -5.05 1.59 41.44
N ASN A 136 -6.32 1.78 41.66
CA ASN A 136 -7.26 2.26 40.65
C ASN A 136 -7.36 3.78 40.70
N LEU A 137 -7.18 4.44 39.57
CA LEU A 137 -7.24 5.90 39.43
C LEU A 137 -8.48 6.28 38.63
N LYS A 138 -9.40 6.99 39.24
CA LYS A 138 -10.63 7.47 38.61
C LYS A 138 -10.63 8.99 38.64
N ALA A 139 -10.28 9.61 37.50
CA ALA A 139 -10.22 11.08 37.40
C ALA A 139 -11.07 11.55 36.19
N GLY A 140 -11.70 12.72 36.36
CA GLY A 140 -12.47 13.40 35.32
C GLY A 140 -13.89 12.85 35.11
N PRO A 141 -14.69 13.49 34.25
CA PRO A 141 -16.09 13.16 34.02
C PRO A 141 -16.29 11.77 33.40
N GLU A 142 -15.37 11.34 32.57
CA GLU A 142 -15.43 10.03 31.91
C GLU A 142 -14.94 8.86 32.78
N LYS A 143 -14.30 9.15 33.90
CA LYS A 143 -13.75 8.16 34.85
C LYS A 143 -12.98 7.03 34.14
N LYS A 144 -12.07 7.40 33.22
CA LYS A 144 -11.24 6.42 32.52
C LYS A 144 -10.57 5.48 33.52
N PRO A 145 -10.64 4.15 33.33
CA PRO A 145 -10.18 3.20 34.31
C PRO A 145 -8.67 2.95 34.24
N PHE A 146 -7.87 3.93 34.64
CA PHE A 146 -6.43 3.75 34.82
C PHE A 146 -6.12 3.00 36.11
N THR A 147 -5.20 2.08 36.04
CA THR A 147 -4.83 1.23 37.16
C THR A 147 -3.34 0.97 37.15
N LEU A 148 -2.72 1.01 38.31
CA LEU A 148 -1.41 0.37 38.53
C LEU A 148 -1.67 -1.04 39.04
N THR A 149 -1.16 -2.02 38.33
CA THR A 149 -1.22 -3.46 38.70
C THR A 149 0.15 -3.95 39.15
N ASN A 150 0.18 -5.11 39.81
CA ASN A 150 1.40 -5.68 40.39
C ASN A 150 2.15 -4.63 41.22
N THR A 151 1.37 -3.91 42.04
CA THR A 151 1.89 -2.74 42.76
C THR A 151 2.48 -3.16 44.08
N ASP A 152 3.79 -2.89 44.23
CA ASP A 152 4.47 -2.96 45.50
C ASP A 152 4.58 -1.55 46.07
N PHE A 153 4.15 -1.40 47.30
CA PHE A 153 4.13 -0.12 48.01
C PHE A 153 4.74 -0.28 49.39
N ALA A 154 5.57 0.69 49.79
CA ALA A 154 6.05 0.79 51.14
C ALA A 154 6.01 2.25 51.60
N PHE A 155 5.63 2.42 52.86
CA PHE A 155 5.51 3.73 53.50
C PHE A 155 5.93 3.62 54.96
N TRP A 156 6.90 4.43 55.35
CA TRP A 156 7.44 4.42 56.72
C TRP A 156 8.00 5.77 57.12
N LEU A 157 8.24 5.91 58.43
CA LEU A 157 8.91 7.07 59.01
C LEU A 157 10.41 6.83 59.02
N ALA A 158 11.15 7.47 58.09
CA ALA A 158 12.60 7.31 57.95
C ALA A 158 13.36 8.09 59.02
N ALA A 159 12.82 9.25 59.46
CA ALA A 159 13.28 10.06 60.57
C ALA A 159 12.09 10.62 61.34
N GLU A 160 12.27 11.36 62.42
CA GLU A 160 11.21 11.80 63.33
C GLU A 160 10.09 12.61 62.61
N ASP A 161 10.46 13.34 61.55
CA ASP A 161 9.53 14.19 60.76
C ASP A 161 9.59 13.91 59.25
N VAL A 162 10.24 12.79 58.83
CA VAL A 162 10.42 12.45 57.42
C VAL A 162 9.74 11.13 57.10
N TRP A 163 8.71 11.22 56.28
CA TRP A 163 8.05 10.10 55.65
C TRP A 163 8.82 9.66 54.43
N HIS A 164 9.01 8.34 54.29
CA HIS A 164 9.54 7.77 53.05
C HIS A 164 8.46 6.94 52.37
N VAL A 165 8.36 7.09 51.06
CA VAL A 165 7.43 6.36 50.22
C VAL A 165 8.18 5.67 49.10
N ARG A 166 7.84 4.42 48.83
CA ARG A 166 8.32 3.65 47.69
C ARG A 166 7.12 2.97 47.03
N LEU A 167 7.03 3.09 45.72
CA LEU A 167 5.96 2.51 44.91
C LEU A 167 6.57 1.95 43.62
N GLU A 168 6.24 0.73 43.30
CA GLU A 168 6.56 0.10 42.03
C GLU A 168 5.31 -0.55 41.46
N GLY A 169 4.99 -0.34 40.14
CA GLY A 169 3.80 -0.94 39.55
C GLY A 169 3.75 -0.74 38.03
N GLN A 170 2.84 -1.45 37.38
CA GLN A 170 2.62 -1.37 35.93
C GLN A 170 1.35 -0.58 35.62
N PRO A 171 1.43 0.54 34.89
CA PRO A 171 0.26 1.30 34.49
C PRO A 171 -0.50 0.57 33.39
N VAL A 172 -1.79 0.33 33.59
CA VAL A 172 -2.68 -0.32 32.62
C VAL A 172 -4.04 0.36 32.59
N ARG A 173 -4.86 0.02 31.62
CA ARG A 173 -6.29 0.33 31.59
C ARG A 173 -7.09 -0.97 31.71
N THR A 174 -8.11 -0.97 32.53
CA THR A 174 -8.92 -2.18 32.78
C THR A 174 -9.92 -2.52 31.67
N ASP A 175 -10.15 -1.58 30.75
CA ASP A 175 -10.99 -1.73 29.57
C ASP A 175 -10.20 -2.25 28.35
N MET A 176 -8.89 -2.50 28.49
CA MET A 176 -8.00 -2.92 27.41
C MET A 176 -7.02 -3.98 27.89
N ASN A 177 -6.60 -4.85 26.96
CA ASN A 177 -5.53 -5.81 27.23
C ASN A 177 -4.18 -5.17 26.86
N LEU A 178 -3.38 -4.83 27.86
CA LEU A 178 -2.06 -4.20 27.74
C LEU A 178 -1.03 -5.03 28.48
N SER A 179 0.10 -5.34 27.84
CA SER A 179 1.15 -6.18 28.41
C SER A 179 2.44 -5.42 28.73
N ASP A 180 2.92 -4.58 27.81
CA ASP A 180 4.24 -3.98 27.85
C ASP A 180 4.19 -2.46 28.07
N THR A 181 3.46 -2.03 29.09
CA THR A 181 3.33 -0.61 29.46
C THR A 181 4.50 -0.09 30.29
N GLY A 182 5.47 -0.96 30.61
CA GLY A 182 6.63 -0.64 31.41
C GLY A 182 6.37 -0.65 32.91
N THR A 183 7.43 -0.45 33.68
CA THR A 183 7.39 -0.39 35.13
C THR A 183 7.60 1.05 35.61
N LEU A 184 6.64 1.56 36.34
CA LEU A 184 6.73 2.85 37.03
C LEU A 184 7.25 2.62 38.43
N ARG A 185 8.32 3.32 38.78
CA ARG A 185 8.89 3.37 40.15
C ARG A 185 8.87 4.78 40.68
N LEU A 186 8.47 4.92 41.92
CA LEU A 186 8.48 6.17 42.65
C LEU A 186 9.12 5.94 44.00
N GLU A 187 10.10 6.74 44.35
CA GLU A 187 10.73 6.71 45.65
C GLU A 187 10.99 8.14 46.13
N GLY A 188 10.69 8.43 47.40
CA GLY A 188 10.92 9.77 47.90
C GLY A 188 10.63 10.00 49.35
N ASP A 189 10.99 11.21 49.77
CA ASP A 189 10.85 11.72 51.10
C ASP A 189 9.85 12.86 51.15
N LEU A 190 8.99 12.86 52.16
CA LEU A 190 8.06 13.94 52.45
C LEU A 190 8.28 14.38 53.90
N ARG A 191 8.56 15.66 54.15
CA ARG A 191 8.65 16.18 55.51
C ARG A 191 7.25 16.40 56.07
N ARG A 192 7.01 16.00 57.28
CA ARG A 192 5.75 16.21 57.96
C ARG A 192 5.46 17.71 58.08
N SER A 193 4.29 18.15 57.61
CA SER A 193 3.79 19.53 57.69
C SER A 193 2.34 19.52 58.07
N PRO A 194 1.86 20.46 58.85
CA PRO A 194 0.44 20.57 59.17
C PRO A 194 -0.44 20.95 57.94
N ASP A 195 0.22 21.42 56.88
CA ASP A 195 -0.44 21.86 55.65
C ASP A 195 0.12 21.02 54.47
N LEU A 196 -0.67 20.12 53.90
CA LEU A 196 -0.25 19.22 52.83
C LEU A 196 0.27 19.98 51.58
N PRO A 197 -0.32 21.10 51.15
CA PRO A 197 0.22 21.84 50.01
C PRO A 197 1.62 22.43 50.23
N LYS A 198 2.00 22.65 51.48
CA LYS A 198 3.32 23.19 51.87
C LYS A 198 4.31 22.12 52.35
N THR A 199 3.95 20.88 52.22
CA THR A 199 4.82 19.74 52.64
C THR A 199 6.05 19.67 51.76
N PRO A 200 7.30 19.86 52.32
CA PRO A 200 8.50 19.69 51.52
C PRO A 200 8.65 18.25 51.09
N LEU A 201 8.89 18.06 49.78
CA LEU A 201 9.04 16.73 49.21
C LEU A 201 10.28 16.66 48.32
N ARG A 202 10.79 15.43 48.18
CA ARG A 202 11.73 15.03 47.16
C ARG A 202 11.32 13.65 46.66
N ILE A 203 10.91 13.57 45.42
CA ILE A 203 10.44 12.34 44.82
C ILE A 203 11.23 12.09 43.55
N ASP A 204 11.83 10.91 43.46
CA ASP A 204 12.44 10.39 42.24
C ASP A 204 11.45 9.40 41.58
N VAL A 205 11.17 9.61 40.31
CA VAL A 205 10.27 8.78 39.50
C VAL A 205 11.07 8.21 38.34
N SER A 206 10.97 6.93 38.10
CA SER A 206 11.46 6.30 36.87
C SER A 206 10.37 5.48 36.21
N TRP A 207 10.38 5.46 34.89
CA TRP A 207 9.51 4.64 34.08
C TRP A 207 10.35 3.93 33.04
N ASP A 208 10.44 2.61 33.13
CA ASP A 208 11.35 1.80 32.35
C ASP A 208 10.61 0.75 31.53
N ASN A 209 11.21 0.39 30.39
CA ASN A 209 10.75 -0.69 29.52
C ASN A 209 9.32 -0.55 28.99
N ALA A 210 8.82 0.65 28.80
CA ALA A 210 7.53 0.87 28.15
C ALA A 210 7.65 0.75 26.63
N GLN A 211 6.69 0.07 25.99
CA GLN A 211 6.61 0.00 24.53
C GLN A 211 5.72 1.14 24.00
N LEU A 212 6.21 1.87 23.01
CA LEU A 212 5.52 3.05 22.45
C LEU A 212 4.11 2.73 21.96
N GLY A 213 3.93 1.56 21.31
CA GLY A 213 2.60 1.12 20.84
C GLY A 213 1.63 0.89 22.00
N GLN A 214 2.05 0.24 23.07
CA GLN A 214 1.26 0.01 24.26
C GLN A 214 0.99 1.32 25.03
N TRP A 215 1.97 2.22 25.05
CA TRP A 215 1.83 3.53 25.65
C TRP A 215 0.80 4.41 24.92
N THR A 216 0.83 4.39 23.57
CA THR A 216 -0.20 5.09 22.78
C THR A 216 -1.59 4.49 23.01
N THR A 217 -1.70 3.17 23.12
CA THR A 217 -2.97 2.50 23.45
C THR A 217 -3.44 2.87 24.86
N LEU A 218 -2.55 2.93 25.83
CA LEU A 218 -2.86 3.36 27.20
C LEU A 218 -3.45 4.77 27.26
N LEU A 219 -2.86 5.73 26.54
CA LEU A 219 -3.28 7.14 26.58
C LEU A 219 -4.43 7.47 25.63
N ILE A 220 -4.35 7.02 24.40
CA ILE A 220 -5.25 7.43 23.29
C ILE A 220 -6.37 6.41 23.10
N GLY A 221 -6.18 5.15 23.51
CA GLY A 221 -7.17 4.11 23.42
C GLY A 221 -7.01 3.17 22.22
N HIS A 222 -6.01 3.40 21.36
CA HIS A 222 -5.73 2.52 20.22
C HIS A 222 -4.26 2.58 19.82
N ASP A 223 -3.75 1.48 19.26
CA ASP A 223 -2.39 1.38 18.73
C ASP A 223 -2.30 2.13 17.39
N LYS A 224 -1.37 3.05 17.30
CA LYS A 224 -1.08 3.81 16.07
C LYS A 224 -0.08 3.13 15.14
N GLY A 225 0.37 1.92 15.49
CA GLY A 225 1.34 1.17 14.70
C GLY A 225 2.81 1.60 14.90
N TRP A 226 3.09 2.43 15.89
CA TRP A 226 4.46 2.83 16.23
C TRP A 226 5.07 1.90 17.26
N ARG A 227 6.36 1.63 17.14
CA ARG A 227 7.15 0.79 18.05
C ARG A 227 8.37 1.54 18.51
N GLY A 228 8.88 1.15 19.65
CA GLY A 228 10.08 1.68 20.28
C GLY A 228 10.02 1.52 21.79
N GLY A 229 11.18 1.44 22.42
CA GLY A 229 11.31 1.40 23.86
C GLY A 229 11.30 2.82 24.44
N LEU A 230 10.41 3.08 25.39
CA LEU A 230 10.34 4.32 26.15
C LEU A 230 10.90 4.12 27.55
N SER A 231 11.74 5.05 27.99
CA SER A 231 12.17 5.18 29.38
C SER A 231 12.25 6.65 29.78
N GLY A 232 12.04 6.92 31.05
CA GLY A 232 12.11 8.27 31.56
C GLY A 232 12.38 8.33 33.05
N ASN A 233 13.02 9.41 33.48
CA ASN A 233 13.29 9.70 34.90
C ASN A 233 12.81 11.12 35.18
N ALA A 234 12.27 11.35 36.37
CA ALA A 234 11.95 12.68 36.86
C ALA A 234 12.30 12.81 38.33
N ARG A 235 12.85 13.94 38.72
CA ARG A 235 13.04 14.35 40.12
C ARG A 235 12.20 15.57 40.40
N LEU A 236 11.35 15.43 41.41
CA LEU A 236 10.48 16.48 41.92
C LEU A 236 10.98 16.96 43.26
N THR A 237 11.20 18.23 43.40
CA THR A 237 11.69 18.83 44.66
C THR A 237 10.95 20.11 44.99
N GLY A 238 10.69 20.37 46.26
CA GLY A 238 9.96 21.57 46.69
C GLY A 238 8.73 21.22 47.52
N THR A 239 7.60 21.85 47.23
CA THR A 239 6.30 21.59 47.85
C THR A 239 5.26 21.34 46.79
N PRO A 240 4.10 20.70 47.08
CA PRO A 240 3.05 20.50 46.11
C PRO A 240 2.57 21.78 45.39
N GLU A 241 2.66 22.94 46.05
CA GLU A 241 2.33 24.25 45.44
C GLU A 241 3.50 24.86 44.65
N ASN A 242 4.73 24.44 44.94
CA ASN A 242 5.93 24.97 44.30
C ASN A 242 6.96 23.85 44.08
N LEU A 243 6.90 23.17 42.94
CA LEU A 243 7.73 22.07 42.55
C LEU A 243 8.74 22.48 41.49
N HIS A 244 9.99 22.05 41.68
CA HIS A 244 11.03 22.03 40.67
C HIS A 244 11.10 20.61 40.09
N ILE A 245 11.08 20.52 38.78
CA ILE A 245 11.03 19.26 38.04
C ILE A 245 12.26 19.17 37.17
N LEU A 246 13.05 18.13 37.39
CA LEU A 246 14.14 17.72 36.50
C LEU A 246 13.75 16.42 35.88
N ALA A 247 13.55 16.37 34.55
CA ALA A 247 13.16 15.15 33.88
C ALA A 247 14.06 14.84 32.69
N SER A 248 14.17 13.56 32.37
CA SER A 248 14.81 13.11 31.15
C SER A 248 13.98 11.96 30.57
N GLY A 249 13.94 11.90 29.26
CA GLY A 249 13.23 10.84 28.52
C GLY A 249 14.09 10.30 27.38
N GLU A 250 13.91 9.05 27.06
CA GLU A 250 14.58 8.40 25.96
C GLU A 250 13.58 7.53 25.18
N LEU A 251 13.61 7.68 23.86
CA LEU A 251 12.91 6.83 22.92
C LEU A 251 13.97 6.11 22.08
N ARG A 252 13.99 4.78 22.18
CA ARG A 252 14.89 3.91 21.43
C ARG A 252 14.14 3.16 20.37
N GLU A 253 14.81 2.83 19.26
CA GLU A 253 14.30 1.96 18.22
C GLU A 253 12.95 2.44 17.64
N PHE A 254 12.80 3.75 17.49
CA PHE A 254 11.59 4.31 16.89
C PHE A 254 11.37 3.82 15.46
N ARG A 255 10.25 3.14 15.24
CA ARG A 255 9.89 2.59 13.93
C ARG A 255 8.39 2.32 13.78
N ARG A 256 7.94 2.14 12.55
CA ARG A 256 6.64 1.54 12.26
C ARG A 256 6.71 0.01 12.52
N TYR A 257 5.61 -0.60 12.91
CA TYR A 257 5.54 -2.01 13.35
C TYR A 257 6.06 -3.03 12.32
N ASP A 258 5.96 -2.71 11.01
CA ASP A 258 6.32 -3.58 9.89
C ASP A 258 7.68 -3.23 9.24
N ILE A 259 8.47 -2.37 9.89
CA ILE A 259 9.80 -1.95 9.44
C ILE A 259 10.85 -2.50 10.40
N ASP A 260 11.76 -3.29 9.85
CA ASP A 260 12.97 -3.74 10.55
C ASP A 260 14.19 -3.29 9.75
N ARG A 261 14.95 -2.35 10.30
CA ARG A 261 16.12 -1.72 9.66
C ARG A 261 17.23 -1.52 10.69
N ASN A 262 18.45 -1.59 10.21
CA ASN A 262 19.63 -1.24 11.00
C ASN A 262 19.66 0.25 11.32
N GLN A 263 20.45 0.65 12.33
CA GLN A 263 20.63 2.05 12.75
C GLN A 263 19.33 2.72 13.22
N MET A 264 18.68 2.09 14.17
CA MET A 264 17.45 2.60 14.78
C MET A 264 17.66 3.98 15.42
N PRO A 265 16.75 4.95 15.18
CA PRO A 265 16.86 6.27 15.79
C PRO A 265 16.70 6.21 17.30
N ARG A 266 17.56 6.93 18.00
CA ARG A 266 17.52 7.14 19.44
C ARG A 266 17.29 8.63 19.68
N LEU A 267 16.24 8.96 20.39
CA LEU A 267 15.88 10.31 20.76
C LEU A 267 15.96 10.45 22.27
N SER A 268 16.70 11.44 22.75
CA SER A 268 16.80 11.75 24.18
C SER A 268 16.40 13.18 24.41
N THR A 269 15.73 13.44 25.52
CA THR A 269 15.33 14.78 25.92
C THR A 269 15.65 15.03 27.38
N ARG A 270 15.96 16.28 27.72
CA ARG A 270 16.15 16.75 29.10
C ARG A 270 15.22 17.91 29.34
N CYS A 271 14.47 17.83 30.43
CA CYS A 271 13.44 18.80 30.75
C CYS A 271 13.69 19.46 32.09
N LEU A 272 13.48 20.76 32.12
CA LEU A 272 13.44 21.59 33.32
C LEU A 272 12.03 22.12 33.47
N GLY A 273 11.39 21.90 34.58
CA GLY A 273 10.04 22.32 34.86
C GLY A 273 9.89 23.00 36.21
N ASN A 274 8.92 23.90 36.26
CA ASN A 274 8.48 24.50 37.52
C ASN A 274 6.94 24.45 37.56
N TYR A 275 6.42 23.96 38.67
CA TYR A 275 5.00 24.03 38.96
C TYR A 275 4.78 24.97 40.10
N VAL A 276 4.13 26.09 39.87
CA VAL A 276 3.92 27.16 40.86
C VAL A 276 2.47 27.61 40.79
N ASN A 277 1.76 27.64 41.91
CA ASN A 277 0.42 28.16 42.01
C ASN A 277 -0.52 27.62 40.92
N HIS A 278 -0.57 26.30 40.78
CA HIS A 278 -1.40 25.61 39.78
C HIS A 278 -0.97 25.76 38.31
N SER A 279 0.18 26.36 38.03
CA SER A 279 0.73 26.52 36.68
C SER A 279 2.01 25.74 36.53
N LEU A 280 2.06 24.88 35.51
CA LEU A 280 3.24 24.13 35.07
C LEU A 280 3.88 24.85 33.89
N GLU A 281 5.15 25.17 33.98
CA GLU A 281 6.01 25.51 32.84
C GLU A 281 7.12 24.48 32.74
N MET A 282 7.27 23.89 31.54
CA MET A 282 8.32 22.89 31.26
C MET A 282 9.08 23.25 29.99
N LYS A 283 10.39 23.18 30.04
CA LYS A 283 11.29 23.39 28.92
C LYS A 283 12.13 22.14 28.72
N CYS A 284 12.03 21.53 27.53
CA CYS A 284 12.73 20.29 27.18
C CYS A 284 13.70 20.56 26.03
N ASP A 285 14.95 20.24 26.24
CA ASP A 285 16.00 20.29 25.23
C ASP A 285 16.23 18.88 24.67
N THR A 286 16.10 18.76 23.35
CA THR A 286 16.21 17.48 22.63
C THR A 286 17.30 17.64 21.57
N PRO A 287 18.52 17.16 21.82
CA PRO A 287 19.60 17.19 20.85
C PRO A 287 19.28 16.26 19.67
N LEU A 288 19.42 16.78 18.46
CA LEU A 288 19.13 16.07 17.20
C LEU A 288 20.32 16.25 16.24
N GLY A 289 21.29 15.34 16.30
CA GLY A 289 22.53 15.44 15.54
C GLY A 289 23.37 16.67 15.96
N SER A 290 23.72 17.55 15.02
CA SER A 290 24.46 18.80 15.29
C SER A 290 23.56 19.96 15.73
N GLY A 291 22.25 19.79 15.66
CA GLY A 291 21.24 20.75 16.09
C GLY A 291 20.40 20.23 17.25
N GLY A 292 19.23 20.84 17.46
CA GLY A 292 18.32 20.43 18.49
C GLY A 292 16.94 21.06 18.41
N ALA A 293 16.03 20.58 19.22
CA ALA A 293 14.70 21.12 19.40
C ALA A 293 14.46 21.50 20.85
N LEU A 294 14.03 22.74 21.08
CA LEU A 294 13.55 23.23 22.36
C LEU A 294 12.04 23.15 22.37
N LEU A 295 11.48 22.33 23.25
CA LEU A 295 10.05 22.21 23.49
C LEU A 295 9.70 22.99 24.76
N THR A 296 8.67 23.83 24.71
CA THR A 296 8.15 24.52 25.88
C THR A 296 6.69 24.17 26.04
N ALA A 297 6.29 23.76 27.24
CA ALA A 297 4.91 23.46 27.59
C ALA A 297 4.48 24.34 28.76
N ARG A 298 3.29 24.94 28.66
CA ARG A 298 2.60 25.64 29.74
C ARG A 298 1.22 25.04 29.93
N TRP A 299 0.88 24.74 31.16
CA TRP A 299 -0.40 24.16 31.51
C TRP A 299 -0.85 24.62 32.88
N SER A 300 -2.16 24.75 33.09
CA SER A 300 -2.73 25.10 34.39
C SER A 300 -3.73 24.06 34.88
N SER A 301 -3.60 23.66 36.15
CA SER A 301 -4.54 22.72 36.75
C SER A 301 -5.92 23.37 37.03
N ASN A 302 -6.01 24.69 37.09
CA ASN A 302 -7.29 25.42 37.24
C ASN A 302 -8.11 25.41 35.94
N THR A 303 -7.42 25.39 34.78
CA THR A 303 -8.03 25.35 33.46
C THR A 303 -7.41 24.19 32.66
N PRO A 304 -7.69 22.92 33.00
CA PRO A 304 -6.95 21.78 32.48
C PRO A 304 -7.11 21.56 30.95
N ARG A 305 -8.06 22.28 30.32
CA ARG A 305 -8.27 22.29 28.88
C ARG A 305 -7.43 23.33 28.16
N ASP A 306 -6.84 24.26 28.91
CA ASP A 306 -6.03 25.34 28.35
C ASP A 306 -4.56 24.98 28.51
N TYR A 307 -3.85 24.94 27.43
CA TYR A 307 -2.42 24.65 27.41
C TYR A 307 -1.76 25.24 26.18
N ASP A 308 -0.49 25.63 26.35
CA ASP A 308 0.35 26.14 25.30
C ASP A 308 1.56 25.24 25.13
N LEU A 309 1.79 24.80 23.89
CA LEU A 309 2.98 24.04 23.52
C LEU A 309 3.73 24.81 22.44
N SER A 310 5.02 24.94 22.54
CA SER A 310 5.86 25.51 21.50
C SER A 310 7.09 24.62 21.25
N MET A 311 7.51 24.59 20.00
CA MET A 311 8.71 23.87 19.58
C MET A 311 9.55 24.80 18.70
N VAL A 312 10.82 24.96 19.04
CA VAL A 312 11.79 25.68 18.22
C VAL A 312 12.89 24.69 17.86
N ALA A 313 12.96 24.33 16.58
CA ALA A 313 13.98 23.47 16.00
C ALA A 313 15.07 24.32 15.35
N THR A 314 16.32 24.09 15.70
CA THR A 314 17.45 24.86 15.20
C THR A 314 18.51 23.94 14.62
N ARG A 315 18.86 24.15 13.35
CA ARG A 315 19.89 23.41 12.60
C ARG A 315 19.80 21.89 12.76
N ILE A 316 18.58 21.35 12.67
CA ILE A 316 18.41 19.89 12.66
C ILE A 316 18.95 19.36 11.33
N PRO A 317 19.94 18.45 11.33
CA PRO A 317 20.47 17.88 10.09
C PRO A 317 19.39 17.11 9.32
N MET A 318 19.29 17.32 8.01
CA MET A 318 18.36 16.59 7.16
C MET A 318 18.64 15.07 7.15
N SER A 319 19.87 14.65 7.46
CA SER A 319 20.21 13.24 7.66
C SER A 319 19.46 12.61 8.85
N MET A 320 19.19 13.36 9.92
CA MET A 320 18.35 12.90 11.03
C MET A 320 16.88 12.79 10.60
N VAL A 321 16.39 13.76 9.84
CA VAL A 321 15.02 13.74 9.30
C VAL A 321 14.83 12.52 8.39
N THR A 322 15.76 12.22 7.50
CA THR A 322 15.68 11.04 6.63
C THR A 322 15.81 9.74 7.41
N THR A 323 16.61 9.72 8.49
CA THR A 323 16.70 8.55 9.38
C THR A 323 15.34 8.24 10.02
N VAL A 324 14.67 9.22 10.59
CA VAL A 324 13.33 9.05 11.16
C VAL A 324 12.31 8.66 10.07
N ALA A 325 12.35 9.32 8.92
CA ALA A 325 11.45 9.05 7.80
C ALA A 325 11.56 7.61 7.28
N ARG A 326 12.79 7.07 7.15
CA ARG A 326 13.03 5.68 6.73
C ARG A 326 12.38 4.66 7.68
N HIS A 327 12.40 4.93 8.99
CA HIS A 327 11.77 4.06 9.98
C HIS A 327 10.25 4.27 10.09
N ALA A 328 9.74 5.35 9.53
CA ALA A 328 8.31 5.64 9.46
C ALA A 328 7.64 5.14 8.16
N ARG A 329 8.38 5.04 7.05
CA ARG A 329 7.83 4.67 5.74
C ARG A 329 8.63 3.53 5.08
N LYS A 330 7.99 2.38 4.91
CA LYS A 330 8.60 1.15 4.39
C LYS A 330 9.16 1.29 2.96
N THR A 331 8.51 2.08 2.13
CA THR A 331 8.87 2.25 0.71
C THR A 331 10.08 3.14 0.47
N LEU A 332 10.58 3.85 1.48
CA LEU A 332 11.79 4.65 1.34
C LEU A 332 13.04 3.75 1.23
N PRO A 333 14.06 4.15 0.43
CA PRO A 333 15.31 3.42 0.33
C PRO A 333 16.01 3.26 1.68
N ASN A 334 16.72 2.14 1.87
CA ASN A 334 17.43 1.87 3.13
C ASN A 334 18.56 2.89 3.38
N ASP A 335 19.23 3.30 2.32
CA ASP A 335 20.40 4.18 2.37
C ASP A 335 20.06 5.64 2.01
N LEU A 336 18.76 5.99 2.06
CA LEU A 336 18.32 7.37 1.82
C LEU A 336 19.00 8.34 2.78
N THR A 337 19.68 9.31 2.22
CA THR A 337 20.35 10.39 2.97
C THR A 337 19.96 11.75 2.42
N ALA A 338 20.04 12.77 3.26
CA ALA A 338 19.95 14.15 2.85
C ALA A 338 20.97 15.00 3.59
N THR A 339 21.56 15.98 2.91
CA THR A 339 22.43 16.98 3.49
C THR A 339 21.66 18.25 3.76
N GLY A 340 22.22 19.17 4.55
CA GLY A 340 21.56 20.46 4.87
C GLY A 340 20.84 20.43 6.21
N ASP A 341 20.21 21.55 6.55
CA ASP A 341 19.65 21.81 7.88
C ASP A 341 18.17 22.24 7.80
N LEU A 342 17.42 21.90 8.83
CA LEU A 342 16.04 22.30 9.07
C LEU A 342 15.96 23.26 10.25
N ASN A 343 15.29 24.39 10.08
CA ASN A 343 14.89 25.30 11.15
C ASN A 343 13.36 25.43 11.14
N ALA A 344 12.73 25.40 12.31
CA ALA A 344 11.30 25.52 12.43
C ALA A 344 10.88 26.07 13.79
N ALA A 345 9.76 26.77 13.83
CA ALA A 345 9.13 27.22 15.07
C ALA A 345 7.63 26.98 14.95
N PHE A 346 7.09 26.15 15.85
CA PHE A 346 5.68 25.82 15.90
C PHE A 346 5.10 26.14 17.27
N GLY A 347 3.86 26.62 17.27
CA GLY A 347 3.03 26.81 18.45
C GLY A 347 1.72 26.07 18.32
N PHE A 348 1.27 25.51 19.41
CA PHE A 348 -0.03 24.89 19.56
C PHE A 348 -0.70 25.42 20.81
N HIS A 349 -1.85 26.05 20.65
CA HIS A 349 -2.64 26.61 21.73
C HIS A 349 -3.96 25.86 21.84
N SER A 350 -4.37 25.56 23.05
CA SER A 350 -5.72 25.10 23.35
C SER A 350 -6.32 26.06 24.36
N HIS A 351 -7.41 26.75 24.00
CA HIS A 351 -8.11 27.66 24.87
C HIS A 351 -9.62 27.40 24.80
N ASN A 352 -10.25 27.17 25.94
CA ASN A 352 -11.67 26.78 26.02
C ASN A 352 -12.06 25.60 25.10
N GLY A 353 -11.13 24.68 24.81
CA GLY A 353 -11.37 23.56 23.93
C GLY A 353 -11.25 23.88 22.42
N VAL A 354 -10.99 25.11 22.04
CA VAL A 354 -10.61 25.52 20.69
C VAL A 354 -9.11 25.32 20.54
N ARG A 355 -8.72 24.57 19.50
CA ARG A 355 -7.32 24.28 19.19
C ARG A 355 -6.85 25.13 18.04
N ASP A 356 -5.66 25.68 18.16
CA ASP A 356 -5.01 26.50 17.14
C ASP A 356 -3.56 26.06 16.96
N TRP A 357 -3.18 25.81 15.71
CA TRP A 357 -1.81 25.53 15.33
C TRP A 357 -1.26 26.67 14.49
N HIS A 358 -0.07 27.13 14.79
CA HIS A 358 0.62 28.10 13.97
C HIS A 358 2.12 27.81 13.96
N GLY A 359 2.80 28.24 12.93
CA GLY A 359 4.24 28.12 12.88
C GLY A 359 4.79 28.21 11.47
N THR A 360 6.09 28.35 11.42
CA THR A 360 6.85 28.43 10.17
C THR A 360 8.10 27.59 10.25
N GLY A 361 8.58 27.17 9.11
CA GLY A 361 9.87 26.50 9.01
C GLY A 361 10.50 26.69 7.65
N MET A 362 11.80 26.44 7.62
CA MET A 362 12.59 26.55 6.39
C MET A 362 13.77 25.55 6.46
N THR A 363 14.01 24.88 5.34
CA THR A 363 15.27 24.16 5.15
C THR A 363 16.31 25.09 4.53
N SER A 364 17.60 24.83 4.73
CA SER A 364 18.64 25.28 3.81
C SER A 364 18.44 24.64 2.45
N ALA A 365 19.17 25.06 1.43
CA ALA A 365 19.33 24.25 0.22
C ALA A 365 19.94 22.89 0.61
N PHE A 366 19.40 21.80 0.10
CA PHE A 366 19.83 20.48 0.48
C PHE A 366 19.93 19.53 -0.71
N GLN A 367 20.58 18.41 -0.52
CA GLN A 367 20.65 17.34 -1.49
C GLN A 367 20.06 16.07 -0.89
N ILE A 368 19.29 15.34 -1.68
CA ILE A 368 18.73 14.04 -1.32
C ILE A 368 19.29 12.97 -2.27
N GLN A 369 19.63 11.82 -1.72
CA GLN A 369 20.26 10.71 -2.43
C GLN A 369 19.73 9.38 -1.92
N SER A 370 19.37 8.46 -2.83
CA SER A 370 18.79 7.16 -2.48
C SER A 370 19.83 6.14 -2.00
N ALA A 371 21.03 6.15 -2.57
CA ALA A 371 22.15 5.31 -2.15
C ALA A 371 23.49 5.98 -2.41
N PRO A 372 24.58 5.57 -1.72
CA PRO A 372 25.91 6.04 -2.01
C PRO A 372 26.30 5.76 -3.47
N GLY A 373 26.73 6.81 -4.18
CA GLY A 373 27.09 6.71 -5.61
C GLY A 373 25.99 7.11 -6.60
N ASP A 374 24.73 7.18 -6.16
CA ASP A 374 23.65 7.73 -6.98
C ASP A 374 23.84 9.25 -7.21
N ARG A 375 23.28 9.76 -8.30
CA ARG A 375 23.28 11.21 -8.56
C ARG A 375 22.32 11.91 -7.61
N PRO A 376 22.78 12.83 -6.75
CA PRO A 376 21.91 13.52 -5.82
C PRO A 376 20.91 14.43 -6.55
N PHE A 377 19.79 14.69 -5.90
CA PHE A 377 18.83 15.72 -6.28
C PHE A 377 19.09 16.97 -5.45
N ALA A 378 19.42 18.06 -6.10
CA ALA A 378 19.55 19.35 -5.44
C ALA A 378 18.16 19.98 -5.29
N VAL A 379 17.84 20.36 -4.07
CA VAL A 379 16.56 20.95 -3.67
C VAL A 379 16.81 22.36 -3.18
N SER A 380 16.06 23.33 -3.71
CA SER A 380 16.10 24.70 -3.21
C SER A 380 15.56 24.78 -1.77
N PRO A 381 15.82 25.87 -1.03
CA PRO A 381 15.25 26.05 0.30
C PRO A 381 13.74 25.87 0.28
N VAL A 382 13.24 25.00 1.16
CA VAL A 382 11.80 24.70 1.30
C VAL A 382 11.26 25.50 2.48
N ARG A 383 10.26 26.33 2.22
CA ARG A 383 9.51 27.03 3.25
C ARG A 383 8.19 26.33 3.52
N PHE A 384 7.77 26.30 4.75
CA PHE A 384 6.49 25.74 5.14
C PHE A 384 5.91 26.46 6.34
N HIS A 385 4.59 26.48 6.45
CA HIS A 385 3.88 27.15 7.52
C HIS A 385 2.58 26.40 7.89
N ILE A 386 2.12 26.63 9.13
CA ILE A 386 0.82 26.20 9.61
C ILE A 386 0.05 27.45 10.04
N GLY A 387 -1.23 27.51 9.73
CA GLY A 387 -2.09 28.63 10.05
C GLY A 387 -2.35 29.57 8.88
N PRO A 388 -3.19 30.61 9.07
CA PRO A 388 -3.50 31.56 8.01
C PRO A 388 -2.24 32.32 7.58
N VAL A 389 -2.01 32.34 6.28
CA VAL A 389 -0.99 33.23 5.69
C VAL A 389 -1.47 34.66 5.92
N GLU A 390 -0.75 35.47 6.66
CA GLU A 390 -0.94 36.91 6.63
C GLU A 390 -0.69 37.38 5.19
N SER A 391 -1.76 37.57 4.43
CA SER A 391 -1.66 38.21 3.12
C SER A 391 -1.03 39.58 3.32
N PRO A 392 0.01 39.94 2.53
CA PRO A 392 0.56 41.29 2.60
C PRO A 392 -0.58 42.28 2.40
N ALA A 393 -0.63 43.28 3.27
CA ALA A 393 -1.67 44.29 3.30
C ALA A 393 -1.97 44.81 1.89
N PRO A 394 -3.23 44.84 1.43
CA PRO A 394 -3.55 45.29 0.08
C PRO A 394 -3.11 46.73 -0.04
N LEU A 395 -2.30 47.01 -1.07
CA LEU A 395 -1.95 48.36 -1.48
C LEU A 395 -3.24 49.17 -1.60
N VAL A 396 -3.27 50.30 -0.87
CA VAL A 396 -4.40 51.23 -0.77
C VAL A 396 -4.93 51.53 -2.17
N GLY A 397 -6.13 51.15 -2.52
CA GLY A 397 -6.83 51.60 -3.73
C GLY A 397 -7.86 50.67 -4.41
N GLN A 398 -8.07 49.44 -4.00
CA GLN A 398 -9.12 48.62 -4.61
C GLN A 398 -10.25 48.24 -3.62
N LYS A 399 -11.42 48.86 -3.81
CA LYS A 399 -12.68 48.42 -3.17
C LYS A 399 -13.16 47.13 -3.80
N SER A 400 -12.77 45.99 -3.26
CA SER A 400 -13.37 44.70 -3.55
C SER A 400 -14.41 44.34 -2.48
N ARG A 401 -15.65 44.08 -2.92
CA ARG A 401 -16.74 43.56 -2.07
C ARG A 401 -16.27 42.26 -1.38
N PRO A 402 -16.54 42.09 -0.08
CA PRO A 402 -16.21 40.86 0.61
C PRO A 402 -17.11 39.75 0.08
N LYS A 403 -16.56 38.83 -0.69
CA LYS A 403 -17.16 37.50 -0.87
C LYS A 403 -17.04 36.81 0.49
N GLN A 404 -18.18 36.47 1.08
CA GLN A 404 -18.26 35.59 2.22
C GLN A 404 -17.62 34.22 1.78
N GLN A 405 -16.38 34.00 2.15
CA GLN A 405 -15.78 32.70 2.11
C GLN A 405 -16.42 31.83 3.20
N PRO A 406 -16.80 30.57 2.91
CA PRO A 406 -17.22 29.67 3.96
C PRO A 406 -16.10 29.57 5.00
N ARG A 407 -16.46 29.71 6.28
CA ARG A 407 -15.57 29.48 7.42
C ARG A 407 -15.11 28.01 7.35
N SER A 408 -14.03 27.78 6.65
CA SER A 408 -13.27 26.53 6.71
C SER A 408 -12.57 26.47 8.06
N THR A 409 -12.73 25.39 8.79
CA THR A 409 -12.00 25.01 10.01
C THR A 409 -10.52 24.66 9.72
N ALA A 410 -9.86 25.45 8.90
CA ALA A 410 -8.60 25.11 8.23
C ALA A 410 -7.35 25.60 8.97
N ASN A 411 -7.40 25.70 10.32
CA ASN A 411 -6.23 26.14 11.10
C ASN A 411 -5.19 25.04 11.36
N ASP A 412 -5.44 23.80 10.91
CA ASP A 412 -4.58 22.65 11.22
C ASP A 412 -3.79 22.14 10.00
N THR A 413 -3.72 22.91 8.92
CA THR A 413 -3.05 22.47 7.69
C THR A 413 -1.63 23.04 7.59
N LEU A 414 -0.66 22.16 7.50
CA LEU A 414 0.71 22.49 7.12
C LEU A 414 0.76 22.74 5.61
N THR A 415 1.17 23.92 5.19
CA THR A 415 1.40 24.27 3.79
C THR A 415 2.89 24.32 3.50
N ILE A 416 3.31 23.67 2.43
CA ILE A 416 4.66 23.71 1.90
C ILE A 416 4.65 24.58 0.64
N ASP A 417 5.36 25.71 0.70
CA ASP A 417 5.47 26.64 -0.42
C ASP A 417 6.15 25.99 -1.61
N ALA A 418 5.92 26.53 -2.80
CA ALA A 418 6.55 26.03 -4.01
C ALA A 418 8.08 26.13 -3.96
N PHE A 419 8.76 25.03 -4.20
CA PHE A 419 10.22 24.92 -4.25
C PHE A 419 10.67 24.15 -5.48
N SER A 420 11.94 24.32 -5.85
CA SER A 420 12.50 23.69 -7.05
C SER A 420 13.31 22.45 -6.69
N VAL A 421 13.15 21.40 -7.47
CA VAL A 421 14.04 20.22 -7.45
C VAL A 421 14.75 20.13 -8.79
N GLN A 422 16.09 20.12 -8.78
CA GLN A 422 16.89 20.06 -9.99
C GLN A 422 16.91 18.65 -10.56
N MET A 423 16.49 18.52 -11.80
CA MET A 423 16.39 17.25 -12.51
C MET A 423 17.48 17.01 -13.54
N GLY A 424 18.12 18.08 -13.98
CA GLY A 424 19.20 18.07 -14.95
C GLY A 424 19.96 19.39 -14.93
N PRO A 425 20.98 19.59 -15.80
CA PRO A 425 21.77 20.82 -15.82
C PRO A 425 20.94 22.09 -16.00
N SER A 426 19.87 22.02 -16.80
CA SER A 426 19.00 23.16 -17.12
C SER A 426 17.52 22.90 -16.86
N THR A 427 17.16 21.77 -16.26
CA THR A 427 15.76 21.38 -16.02
C THR A 427 15.47 21.27 -14.54
N SER A 428 14.34 21.81 -14.11
CA SER A 428 13.85 21.70 -12.73
C SER A 428 12.33 21.51 -12.72
N ILE A 429 11.83 20.86 -11.67
CA ILE A 429 10.40 20.79 -11.37
C ILE A 429 10.08 21.68 -10.19
N GLN A 430 8.86 22.18 -10.17
CA GLN A 430 8.26 22.85 -9.03
C GLN A 430 7.46 21.85 -8.22
N VAL A 431 7.67 21.83 -6.91
CA VAL A 431 6.96 20.97 -5.96
C VAL A 431 6.35 21.86 -4.89
N GLN A 432 5.10 21.59 -4.53
CA GLN A 432 4.39 22.24 -3.43
C GLN A 432 3.51 21.22 -2.72
N GLY A 433 3.03 21.52 -1.51
CA GLY A 433 2.21 20.53 -0.83
C GLY A 433 1.44 21.07 0.37
N THR A 434 0.54 20.22 0.86
CA THR A 434 -0.19 20.44 2.10
C THR A 434 -0.27 19.14 2.89
N ALA A 435 -0.33 19.24 4.22
CA ALA A 435 -0.54 18.10 5.09
C ALA A 435 -1.42 18.51 6.27
N ASP A 436 -2.35 17.66 6.65
CA ASP A 436 -3.25 17.84 7.78
C ASP A 436 -3.35 16.55 8.62
N SER A 437 -4.29 16.49 9.54
CA SER A 437 -4.50 15.30 10.39
C SER A 437 -5.01 14.07 9.62
N ALA A 438 -5.60 14.24 8.45
CA ALA A 438 -6.16 13.15 7.64
C ALA A 438 -5.15 12.59 6.63
N GLY A 439 -4.33 13.47 6.03
CA GLY A 439 -3.41 13.03 4.99
C GLY A 439 -2.48 14.14 4.50
N TYR A 440 -1.98 13.94 3.28
CA TYR A 440 -1.12 14.90 2.60
C TYR A 440 -1.45 14.98 1.10
N TRP A 441 -1.12 16.12 0.52
CA TRP A 441 -1.18 16.38 -0.90
C TRP A 441 0.13 17.03 -1.38
N ILE A 442 0.63 16.59 -2.54
CA ILE A 442 1.84 17.12 -3.18
C ILE A 442 1.54 17.36 -4.65
N GLY A 443 1.75 18.59 -5.12
CA GLY A 443 1.71 18.96 -6.53
C GLY A 443 3.12 18.99 -7.12
N VAL A 444 3.30 18.40 -8.30
CA VAL A 444 4.58 18.37 -9.03
C VAL A 444 4.37 18.85 -10.46
N LYS A 445 5.08 19.90 -10.89
CA LYS A 445 4.89 20.50 -12.20
C LYS A 445 6.20 20.90 -12.86
N GLY A 446 6.37 20.61 -14.14
CA GLY A 446 7.53 21.07 -14.91
C GLY A 446 7.95 20.13 -16.03
N MET A 447 9.02 20.52 -16.73
CA MET A 447 9.66 19.69 -17.75
C MET A 447 10.82 18.92 -17.12
N VAL A 448 10.88 17.60 -17.37
CA VAL A 448 11.82 16.72 -16.69
C VAL A 448 12.23 15.54 -17.59
N PRO A 449 13.49 15.08 -17.50
CA PRO A 449 13.87 13.77 -18.00
C PRO A 449 13.10 12.69 -17.22
N LEU A 450 12.36 11.82 -17.92
CA LEU A 450 11.49 10.81 -17.29
C LEU A 450 12.28 9.87 -16.37
N GLU A 451 13.49 9.49 -16.76
CA GLU A 451 14.39 8.68 -15.94
C GLU A 451 14.65 9.32 -14.56
N ARG A 452 14.94 10.63 -14.54
CA ARG A 452 15.18 11.37 -13.29
C ARG A 452 13.92 11.52 -12.46
N LEU A 453 12.75 11.67 -13.09
CA LEU A 453 11.46 11.72 -12.37
C LEU A 453 11.18 10.38 -11.68
N LEU A 454 11.37 9.27 -12.39
CA LEU A 454 11.20 7.93 -11.84
C LEU A 454 12.20 7.62 -10.73
N GLU A 455 13.45 8.11 -10.86
CA GLU A 455 14.49 7.99 -9.85
C GLU A 455 14.12 8.79 -8.59
N LEU A 456 13.64 10.03 -8.75
CA LEU A 456 13.11 10.83 -7.63
C LEU A 456 11.92 10.13 -6.97
N GLY A 457 11.02 9.56 -7.76
CA GLY A 457 9.91 8.75 -7.25
C GLY A 457 10.42 7.61 -6.35
N ARG A 458 11.37 6.81 -6.82
CA ARG A 458 11.98 5.73 -6.01
C ARG A 458 12.66 6.28 -4.75
N THR A 459 13.37 7.38 -4.88
CA THR A 459 14.05 8.05 -3.75
C THR A 459 13.05 8.50 -2.68
N THR A 460 11.86 8.93 -3.08
CA THR A 460 10.77 9.37 -2.17
C THR A 460 9.79 8.26 -1.80
N GLY A 461 10.06 7.02 -2.24
CA GLY A 461 9.31 5.83 -1.85
C GLY A 461 8.11 5.49 -2.72
N PHE A 462 8.09 5.98 -3.96
CA PHE A 462 7.15 5.53 -4.98
C PHE A 462 7.79 4.43 -5.81
N PRO A 463 7.27 3.19 -5.81
CA PRO A 463 7.85 2.10 -6.57
C PRO A 463 7.70 2.36 -8.07
N SER A 464 8.77 2.14 -8.82
CA SER A 464 8.78 2.16 -10.28
C SER A 464 9.70 1.06 -10.78
N GLU A 465 9.15 0.14 -11.57
CA GLU A 465 9.90 -0.93 -12.21
C GLU A 465 10.53 -0.52 -13.54
N ILE A 466 10.12 0.63 -14.09
CA ILE A 466 10.62 1.13 -15.37
C ILE A 466 12.07 1.58 -15.19
N ARG A 467 12.97 0.93 -15.91
CA ARG A 467 14.41 1.21 -15.93
C ARG A 467 14.86 1.45 -17.37
N ASN A 468 15.98 2.14 -17.53
CA ASN A 468 16.62 2.38 -18.84
C ASN A 468 15.73 3.07 -19.88
N THR A 469 14.94 4.03 -19.43
CA THR A 469 14.07 4.82 -20.31
C THR A 469 14.67 6.19 -20.52
N THR A 470 14.97 6.54 -21.76
CA THR A 470 15.34 7.92 -22.13
C THR A 470 14.11 8.63 -22.65
N ALA A 471 13.72 9.71 -22.05
CA ALA A 471 12.54 10.47 -22.43
C ALA A 471 12.55 11.85 -21.79
N SER A 472 11.83 12.80 -22.38
CA SER A 472 11.40 14.02 -21.70
C SER A 472 9.90 14.00 -21.46
N ALA A 473 9.48 14.56 -20.34
CA ALA A 473 8.08 14.69 -19.98
C ALA A 473 7.78 16.09 -19.46
N VAL A 474 6.66 16.67 -19.86
CA VAL A 474 6.06 17.82 -19.19
C VAL A 474 4.98 17.28 -18.29
N VAL A 475 5.15 17.41 -16.97
CA VAL A 475 4.28 16.80 -15.98
C VAL A 475 3.48 17.83 -15.19
N ASP A 476 2.24 17.46 -14.83
CA ASP A 476 1.39 18.16 -13.87
C ASP A 476 0.70 17.07 -13.02
N LEU A 477 1.36 16.70 -11.92
CA LEU A 477 0.98 15.55 -11.09
C LEU A 477 0.50 16.00 -9.72
N ASN A 478 -0.51 15.33 -9.22
CA ASN A 478 -1.07 15.47 -7.89
C ASN A 478 -0.94 14.13 -7.15
N ILE A 479 -0.25 14.15 -6.03
CA ILE A 479 0.02 12.99 -5.19
C ILE A 479 -0.68 13.21 -3.85
N ALA A 480 -1.57 12.33 -3.47
CA ALA A 480 -2.30 12.41 -2.20
C ALA A 480 -2.21 11.08 -1.44
N GLY A 481 -2.17 11.16 -0.11
CA GLY A 481 -2.16 9.97 0.74
C GLY A 481 -2.82 10.24 2.08
N ALA A 482 -3.50 9.22 2.62
CA ALA A 482 -4.05 9.24 3.95
C ALA A 482 -3.06 8.67 4.96
N TRP A 483 -3.03 9.25 6.19
CA TRP A 483 -2.21 8.69 7.27
C TRP A 483 -2.80 7.41 7.86
N ALA A 484 -4.14 7.25 7.76
CA ALA A 484 -4.84 6.09 8.29
C ALA A 484 -4.37 4.80 7.63
N ASN A 485 -4.05 3.79 8.46
CA ASN A 485 -3.61 2.46 8.02
C ASN A 485 -2.40 2.46 7.07
N PHE A 486 -1.58 3.51 7.10
CA PHE A 486 -0.43 3.69 6.22
C PHE A 486 -0.77 3.50 4.73
N ALA A 487 -1.91 4.02 4.32
CA ALA A 487 -2.43 3.88 2.97
C ALA A 487 -1.39 4.26 1.90
N PRO A 488 -1.34 3.54 0.78
CA PRO A 488 -0.48 3.93 -0.33
C PRO A 488 -0.89 5.30 -0.88
N ALA A 489 0.08 6.03 -1.40
CA ALA A 489 -0.20 7.30 -2.05
C ALA A 489 -0.90 7.08 -3.39
N ASN A 490 -1.80 7.99 -3.70
CA ASN A 490 -2.56 8.04 -4.93
C ASN A 490 -1.96 9.12 -5.84
N VAL A 491 -1.67 8.78 -7.08
CA VAL A 491 -1.09 9.68 -8.07
C VAL A 491 -2.11 9.95 -9.17
N ARG A 492 -2.42 11.21 -9.40
CA ARG A 492 -3.30 11.67 -10.49
C ARG A 492 -2.62 12.80 -11.24
N GLY A 493 -2.99 13.01 -12.49
CA GLY A 493 -2.52 14.13 -13.27
C GLY A 493 -2.26 13.80 -14.72
N THR A 494 -1.52 14.68 -15.37
CA THR A 494 -1.19 14.57 -16.78
C THR A 494 0.31 14.63 -17.01
N ALA A 495 0.76 13.96 -18.06
CA ALA A 495 2.11 14.07 -18.55
C ALA A 495 2.12 14.05 -20.08
N HIS A 496 2.77 15.02 -20.70
CA HIS A 496 3.05 14.99 -22.12
C HIS A 496 4.42 14.38 -22.32
N LEU A 497 4.48 13.20 -22.94
CA LEU A 497 5.68 12.40 -23.13
C LEU A 497 6.28 12.65 -24.51
N GLN A 498 7.62 12.78 -24.57
CA GLN A 498 8.34 12.96 -25.82
C GLN A 498 9.58 12.06 -25.86
N ASN A 499 9.79 11.40 -26.99
CA ASN A 499 10.96 10.56 -27.28
C ASN A 499 11.22 9.50 -26.19
N VAL A 500 10.17 8.81 -25.76
CA VAL A 500 10.26 7.71 -24.79
C VAL A 500 10.82 6.48 -25.49
N ALA A 501 12.01 6.07 -25.15
CA ALA A 501 12.59 4.86 -25.68
C ALA A 501 12.67 3.80 -24.58
N SER A 502 12.02 2.66 -24.79
CA SER A 502 11.92 1.60 -23.79
C SER A 502 12.02 0.22 -24.40
N TRP A 503 12.52 -0.74 -23.62
CA TRP A 503 12.48 -2.16 -23.96
C TRP A 503 11.21 -2.78 -23.41
N ILE A 504 10.45 -3.45 -24.28
CA ILE A 504 9.28 -4.22 -23.88
C ILE A 504 9.73 -5.67 -23.65
N PRO A 505 9.42 -6.29 -22.51
CA PRO A 505 9.73 -7.70 -22.29
C PRO A 505 9.16 -8.61 -23.40
N GLY A 506 10.00 -9.46 -23.97
CA GLY A 506 9.63 -10.33 -25.08
C GLY A 506 9.78 -9.72 -26.47
N ILE A 507 9.98 -8.42 -26.62
CA ILE A 507 10.25 -7.73 -27.89
C ILE A 507 11.77 -7.54 -28.05
N LYS A 508 12.30 -7.86 -29.23
CA LYS A 508 13.74 -7.80 -29.53
C LYS A 508 14.18 -6.48 -30.10
N ASP A 509 13.29 -5.57 -30.31
CA ASP A 509 13.55 -4.23 -30.82
C ASP A 509 13.05 -3.18 -29.82
N ARG A 510 13.69 -2.03 -29.83
CA ARG A 510 13.39 -0.93 -28.92
C ARG A 510 12.19 -0.14 -29.40
N LEU A 511 11.17 0.01 -28.54
CA LEU A 511 10.03 0.87 -28.83
C LEU A 511 10.40 2.33 -28.57
N ILE A 512 10.13 3.21 -29.52
CA ILE A 512 10.28 4.65 -29.41
C ILE A 512 8.91 5.29 -29.55
N ILE A 513 8.38 5.83 -28.44
CA ILE A 513 7.19 6.66 -28.46
C ILE A 513 7.64 8.09 -28.71
N THR A 514 7.36 8.61 -29.89
CA THR A 514 7.76 9.97 -30.26
C THR A 514 6.95 11.01 -29.51
N GLU A 515 5.69 10.73 -29.27
CA GLU A 515 4.74 11.61 -28.57
C GLU A 515 3.60 10.78 -27.95
N ALA A 516 3.19 11.12 -26.73
CA ALA A 516 1.96 10.60 -26.11
C ALA A 516 1.50 11.54 -24.98
N ASP A 517 0.18 11.64 -24.82
CA ASP A 517 -0.46 12.31 -23.69
C ASP A 517 -0.88 11.26 -22.65
N ALA A 518 -0.23 11.29 -21.50
CA ALA A 518 -0.51 10.39 -20.38
C ALA A 518 -1.46 11.07 -19.39
N GLN A 519 -2.53 10.39 -19.02
CA GLN A 519 -3.44 10.77 -17.96
C GLN A 519 -3.43 9.67 -16.89
N LEU A 520 -2.99 10.03 -15.70
CA LEU A 520 -2.96 9.14 -14.54
C LEU A 520 -4.20 9.37 -13.68
N SER A 521 -4.88 8.29 -13.34
CA SER A 521 -6.01 8.27 -12.41
C SER A 521 -5.77 7.22 -11.31
N GLU A 522 -6.70 7.11 -10.36
CA GLU A 522 -6.63 6.09 -9.31
C GLU A 522 -6.78 4.66 -9.83
N ILE A 523 -7.44 4.50 -10.95
CA ILE A 523 -7.85 3.20 -11.48
C ILE A 523 -7.04 2.78 -12.71
N GLU A 524 -6.47 3.75 -13.45
CA GLU A 524 -5.79 3.47 -14.72
C GLU A 524 -4.80 4.56 -15.14
N LEU A 525 -3.91 4.19 -16.04
CA LEU A 525 -3.11 5.08 -16.88
C LEU A 525 -3.67 5.03 -18.29
N VAL A 526 -4.09 6.17 -18.82
CA VAL A 526 -4.49 6.34 -20.20
C VAL A 526 -3.38 7.03 -20.97
N LEU A 527 -2.89 6.39 -22.02
CA LEU A 527 -2.00 7.01 -23.01
C LEU A 527 -2.83 7.33 -24.26
N ALA A 528 -3.07 8.60 -24.49
CA ALA A 528 -3.80 9.09 -25.67
C ALA A 528 -2.82 9.68 -26.70
N ASN A 529 -3.26 9.75 -27.94
CA ASN A 529 -2.49 10.32 -29.05
C ASN A 529 -1.07 9.71 -29.18
N VAL A 530 -0.93 8.43 -28.83
CA VAL A 530 0.34 7.72 -28.92
C VAL A 530 0.79 7.69 -30.36
N LYS A 531 2.05 8.12 -30.61
CA LYS A 531 2.78 7.92 -31.86
C LYS A 531 4.03 7.14 -31.51
N ALA A 532 4.13 5.93 -31.98
CA ALA A 532 5.22 5.02 -31.64
C ALA A 532 5.78 4.32 -32.88
N GLN A 533 7.08 4.02 -32.83
CA GLN A 533 7.79 3.25 -33.86
C GLN A 533 8.84 2.36 -33.21
N PHE A 534 9.27 1.35 -33.92
CA PHE A 534 10.43 0.56 -33.51
C PHE A 534 11.72 1.11 -34.10
N GLU A 535 12.85 0.92 -33.41
CA GLU A 535 14.13 1.50 -33.78
C GLU A 535 14.69 0.92 -35.09
N HIS A 536 14.60 -0.39 -35.25
CA HIS A 536 15.17 -1.11 -36.39
C HIS A 536 14.09 -1.73 -37.31
N THR A 537 12.90 -1.97 -36.80
CA THR A 537 11.80 -2.58 -37.55
C THR A 537 10.89 -1.45 -38.10
N PRO A 538 10.61 -1.42 -39.42
CA PRO A 538 9.84 -0.34 -40.05
C PRO A 538 8.35 -0.45 -39.75
N VAL A 539 8.00 -0.45 -38.48
CA VAL A 539 6.62 -0.52 -37.99
C VAL A 539 6.37 0.68 -37.10
N SER A 540 5.30 1.40 -37.42
CA SER A 540 4.80 2.52 -36.60
C SER A 540 3.36 2.30 -36.21
N PHE A 541 3.00 2.81 -35.03
CA PHE A 541 1.65 2.77 -34.49
C PHE A 541 1.21 4.15 -34.02
N ALA A 542 -0.07 4.42 -34.16
CA ALA A 542 -0.74 5.54 -33.51
C ALA A 542 -2.00 5.06 -32.82
N GLY A 543 -2.44 5.71 -31.74
CA GLY A 543 -3.69 5.35 -31.06
C GLY A 543 -3.69 5.61 -29.58
N ASN A 544 -4.46 4.80 -28.86
CA ASN A 544 -4.64 4.94 -27.42
C ASN A 544 -4.37 3.62 -26.72
N ILE A 545 -3.85 3.72 -25.49
CA ILE A 545 -3.54 2.56 -24.64
C ILE A 545 -4.05 2.87 -23.23
N HIS A 546 -4.82 1.94 -22.65
CA HIS A 546 -5.31 2.01 -21.29
C HIS A 546 -4.64 0.90 -20.46
N VAL A 547 -4.05 1.28 -19.36
CA VAL A 547 -3.38 0.36 -18.41
C VAL A 547 -4.11 0.44 -17.08
N PRO A 548 -5.11 -0.42 -16.83
CA PRO A 548 -5.83 -0.42 -15.56
C PRO A 548 -4.96 -1.00 -14.43
N TRP A 549 -5.01 -0.35 -13.25
CA TRP A 549 -4.36 -0.82 -12.03
C TRP A 549 -5.20 -1.83 -11.25
N SER A 550 -6.52 -1.76 -11.43
CA SER A 550 -7.49 -2.66 -10.81
C SER A 550 -8.55 -3.10 -11.80
N CYS A 551 -8.93 -4.36 -11.74
CA CYS A 551 -9.94 -4.94 -12.62
C CYS A 551 -10.96 -5.76 -11.82
N PRO A 552 -12.21 -5.88 -12.32
CA PRO A 552 -13.23 -6.72 -11.70
C PRO A 552 -12.74 -8.16 -11.56
N GLY A 553 -12.90 -8.77 -10.37
CA GLY A 553 -12.58 -10.17 -10.12
C GLY A 553 -11.20 -10.47 -9.57
N ASN A 554 -10.41 -9.48 -9.17
CA ASN A 554 -9.07 -9.66 -8.56
C ASN A 554 -8.08 -10.56 -9.32
N THR A 555 -8.22 -10.69 -10.63
CA THR A 555 -7.32 -11.46 -11.48
C THR A 555 -6.20 -10.55 -12.00
N LEU A 556 -5.17 -10.33 -11.21
CA LEU A 556 -3.97 -9.60 -11.67
C LEU A 556 -3.06 -10.51 -12.52
N PRO A 557 -2.38 -9.95 -13.54
CA PRO A 557 -2.46 -8.57 -14.04
C PRO A 557 -3.75 -8.27 -14.82
N CYS A 558 -4.22 -7.03 -14.74
CA CYS A 558 -5.35 -6.56 -15.54
C CYS A 558 -5.01 -6.58 -17.04
N PRO A 559 -5.98 -6.83 -17.94
CA PRO A 559 -5.73 -6.71 -19.36
C PRO A 559 -5.41 -5.26 -19.73
N LEU A 560 -4.38 -5.07 -20.52
CA LEU A 560 -4.07 -3.82 -21.18
C LEU A 560 -5.08 -3.63 -22.30
N GLU A 561 -5.80 -2.51 -22.32
CA GLU A 561 -6.75 -2.19 -23.39
C GLU A 561 -6.10 -1.26 -24.42
N PHE A 562 -6.31 -1.50 -25.71
CA PHE A 562 -5.70 -0.69 -26.76
C PHE A 562 -6.60 -0.51 -27.98
N ASP A 563 -6.42 0.64 -28.62
CA ASP A 563 -6.95 0.92 -29.95
C ASP A 563 -5.81 1.52 -30.79
N LEU A 564 -5.24 0.68 -31.67
CA LEU A 564 -4.03 1.00 -32.39
C LEU A 564 -4.28 1.01 -33.89
N HIS A 565 -3.67 1.98 -34.56
CA HIS A 565 -3.65 2.11 -35.99
C HIS A 565 -2.21 2.08 -36.51
N SER A 566 -1.99 1.40 -37.65
CA SER A 566 -0.74 1.38 -38.39
C SER A 566 -1.02 1.57 -39.88
N ASP A 567 -0.21 2.35 -40.56
CA ASP A 567 -0.34 2.50 -42.01
C ASP A 567 0.06 1.21 -42.74
N SER A 568 1.11 0.56 -42.26
CA SER A 568 1.64 -0.67 -42.87
C SER A 568 2.22 -1.59 -41.81
N LEU A 569 1.91 -2.88 -41.93
CA LEU A 569 2.43 -3.94 -41.07
C LEU A 569 2.60 -5.21 -41.89
N ALA A 570 3.72 -5.89 -41.71
CA ALA A 570 3.94 -7.21 -42.30
C ALA A 570 4.02 -8.27 -41.20
N MET A 571 3.54 -9.48 -41.44
CA MET A 571 3.70 -10.60 -40.53
C MET A 571 5.17 -10.91 -40.26
N ALA A 572 6.05 -10.70 -41.24
CA ALA A 572 7.50 -10.82 -41.10
C ALA A 572 8.09 -9.80 -40.09
N ASP A 573 7.51 -8.58 -40.02
CA ASP A 573 7.93 -7.57 -39.04
C ASP A 573 7.60 -8.01 -37.62
N ILE A 574 6.40 -8.57 -37.42
CA ILE A 574 6.01 -9.17 -36.15
C ILE A 574 6.99 -10.28 -35.77
N GLY A 575 7.38 -11.13 -36.73
CA GLY A 575 8.39 -12.16 -36.53
C GLY A 575 9.73 -11.58 -36.04
N ARG A 576 10.22 -10.53 -36.68
CA ARG A 576 11.46 -9.86 -36.29
C ARG A 576 11.39 -9.26 -34.88
N LEU A 577 10.27 -8.60 -34.57
CA LEU A 577 10.02 -8.04 -33.24
C LEU A 577 10.06 -9.12 -32.15
N LEU A 578 9.55 -10.30 -32.41
CA LEU A 578 9.54 -11.44 -31.48
C LEU A 578 10.82 -12.28 -31.52
N GLY A 579 11.76 -11.95 -32.40
CA GLY A 579 13.06 -12.61 -32.51
C GLY A 579 13.02 -13.97 -33.21
N VAL A 580 12.01 -14.16 -34.07
CA VAL A 580 11.93 -15.32 -34.95
C VAL A 580 12.74 -15.05 -36.23
N THR A 581 13.79 -15.81 -36.47
CA THR A 581 14.65 -15.66 -37.65
C THR A 581 13.99 -16.25 -38.89
N ASP A 582 14.18 -15.57 -40.04
CA ASP A 582 13.69 -15.92 -41.38
C ASP A 582 14.09 -17.34 -41.84
N ARG A 583 13.43 -18.38 -41.40
CA ARG A 583 13.47 -19.69 -42.01
C ARG A 583 12.06 -20.23 -42.19
N GLY A 584 11.44 -19.82 -43.28
CA GLY A 584 10.14 -20.33 -43.70
C GLY A 584 8.96 -19.75 -42.91
N TRP A 585 7.78 -20.19 -43.19
CA TRP A 585 6.52 -19.85 -42.52
C TRP A 585 6.55 -20.19 -41.03
N SER A 586 7.26 -19.41 -40.21
CA SER A 586 7.18 -19.54 -38.77
C SER A 586 6.18 -18.53 -38.24
N ILE A 587 5.14 -19.01 -37.60
CA ILE A 587 4.22 -18.13 -36.86
C ILE A 587 5.01 -17.60 -35.65
N PRO A 588 5.12 -16.27 -35.50
CA PRO A 588 6.09 -15.62 -34.61
C PRO A 588 6.00 -16.01 -33.14
N PHE A 589 4.90 -16.57 -32.69
CA PHE A 589 4.60 -16.84 -31.27
C PHE A 589 5.08 -18.20 -30.76
N PHE A 590 5.76 -19.02 -31.59
CA PHE A 590 5.97 -20.46 -31.30
C PHE A 590 7.41 -20.92 -31.32
N SER A 591 8.38 -20.01 -31.36
CA SER A 591 9.75 -20.41 -31.12
C SER A 591 10.01 -20.47 -29.59
N ASP A 592 10.82 -21.45 -29.15
CA ASP A 592 11.28 -21.56 -27.75
C ASP A 592 11.95 -20.27 -27.22
N SER A 593 12.33 -19.37 -28.12
CA SER A 593 12.92 -18.06 -27.79
C SER A 593 11.90 -16.94 -27.56
N ALA A 594 10.66 -17.08 -27.99
CA ALA A 594 9.59 -16.08 -27.80
C ALA A 594 8.77 -16.40 -26.55
N ARG A 595 9.35 -16.26 -25.38
CA ARG A 595 8.58 -16.24 -24.13
C ARG A 595 7.89 -14.91 -24.02
N LEU A 596 6.64 -14.84 -24.47
CA LEU A 596 5.76 -13.74 -24.12
C LEU A 596 5.59 -13.75 -22.60
N PRO A 597 5.82 -12.60 -21.93
CA PRO A 597 5.50 -12.50 -20.52
C PRO A 597 4.02 -12.81 -20.29
N ASP A 598 3.67 -13.21 -19.08
CA ASP A 598 2.27 -13.37 -18.64
C ASP A 598 1.58 -11.99 -18.60
N PHE A 599 1.27 -11.42 -19.77
CA PHE A 599 0.47 -10.22 -19.87
C PHE A 599 -0.88 -10.54 -20.53
N ARG A 600 -1.87 -9.75 -20.20
CA ARG A 600 -3.18 -9.80 -20.84
C ARG A 600 -3.38 -8.51 -21.61
N ALA A 601 -3.90 -8.63 -22.80
CA ALA A 601 -4.23 -7.48 -23.62
C ALA A 601 -5.54 -7.74 -24.37
N ASP A 602 -6.35 -6.70 -24.51
CA ASP A 602 -7.63 -6.71 -25.19
C ASP A 602 -7.78 -5.40 -25.97
N GLY A 603 -8.03 -5.45 -27.27
CA GLY A 603 -8.14 -4.22 -28.01
C GLY A 603 -8.39 -4.39 -29.50
N THR A 604 -8.38 -3.27 -30.17
CA THR A 604 -8.58 -3.20 -31.63
C THR A 604 -7.28 -2.80 -32.31
N ILE A 605 -7.04 -3.42 -33.45
CA ILE A 605 -5.97 -3.03 -34.36
C ILE A 605 -6.57 -2.74 -35.74
N SER A 606 -6.13 -1.63 -36.32
CA SER A 606 -6.45 -1.27 -37.72
C SER A 606 -5.15 -1.03 -38.49
N VAL A 607 -5.05 -1.59 -39.70
CA VAL A 607 -3.85 -1.51 -40.52
C VAL A 607 -4.26 -1.14 -41.93
N GLY A 608 -3.67 -0.11 -42.49
CA GLY A 608 -3.94 0.31 -43.88
C GLY A 608 -3.55 -0.77 -44.88
N HIS A 609 -2.31 -1.26 -44.77
CA HIS A 609 -1.75 -2.32 -45.62
C HIS A 609 -1.13 -3.41 -44.75
N PHE A 610 -1.82 -4.54 -44.62
CA PHE A 610 -1.30 -5.69 -43.85
C PHE A 610 -0.90 -6.82 -44.81
N SER A 611 0.34 -7.28 -44.72
CA SER A 611 0.82 -8.39 -45.53
C SER A 611 1.04 -9.65 -44.70
N VAL A 612 0.35 -10.72 -45.08
CA VAL A 612 0.52 -12.07 -44.54
C VAL A 612 1.22 -12.91 -45.60
N ALA A 613 2.48 -13.22 -45.39
CA ALA A 613 3.36 -13.75 -46.43
C ALA A 613 3.36 -12.79 -47.63
N GLN A 614 2.82 -13.21 -48.77
CA GLN A 614 2.70 -12.39 -49.98
C GLN A 614 1.28 -11.90 -50.25
N LEU A 615 0.33 -12.27 -49.39
CA LEU A 615 -1.07 -11.82 -49.56
C LEU A 615 -1.24 -10.40 -49.01
N PRO A 616 -1.48 -9.41 -49.85
CA PRO A 616 -1.77 -8.05 -49.41
C PRO A 616 -3.21 -7.94 -48.94
N LEU A 617 -3.40 -7.56 -47.70
CA LEU A 617 -4.69 -7.20 -47.13
C LEU A 617 -4.76 -5.68 -46.96
N GLU A 618 -5.76 -5.07 -47.55
CA GLU A 618 -6.02 -3.64 -47.40
C GLU A 618 -7.10 -3.39 -46.37
N LYS A 619 -7.01 -2.27 -45.68
CA LYS A 619 -7.98 -1.85 -44.64
C LYS A 619 -8.28 -2.97 -43.62
N PHE A 620 -7.23 -3.63 -43.19
CA PHE A 620 -7.35 -4.69 -42.16
C PHE A 620 -7.81 -4.08 -40.86
N SER A 621 -8.78 -4.69 -40.22
CA SER A 621 -9.17 -4.42 -38.83
C SER A 621 -9.52 -5.70 -38.13
N ALA A 622 -9.16 -5.80 -36.85
CA ALA A 622 -9.44 -6.95 -36.02
C ALA A 622 -9.51 -6.56 -34.54
N HIS A 623 -10.23 -7.38 -33.79
CA HIS A 623 -10.18 -7.36 -32.34
C HIS A 623 -9.22 -8.45 -31.86
N VAL A 624 -8.29 -8.09 -30.98
CA VAL A 624 -7.18 -8.95 -30.53
C VAL A 624 -7.23 -9.12 -29.03
N GLU A 625 -7.36 -10.35 -28.59
CA GLU A 625 -7.31 -10.74 -27.17
C GLU A 625 -6.10 -11.65 -26.93
N VAL A 626 -5.25 -11.27 -25.99
CA VAL A 626 -4.07 -12.04 -25.59
C VAL A 626 -4.15 -12.35 -24.11
N GLY A 627 -3.94 -13.58 -23.74
CA GLY A 627 -3.90 -13.99 -22.33
C GLY A 627 -4.01 -15.51 -22.16
N ASN A 628 -3.63 -15.99 -20.98
CA ASN A 628 -3.74 -17.42 -20.64
C ASN A 628 -3.05 -18.35 -21.64
N LYS A 629 -1.94 -17.92 -22.25
CA LYS A 629 -1.25 -18.65 -23.32
C LYS A 629 -2.14 -18.89 -24.56
N ALA A 630 -2.98 -17.96 -24.88
CA ALA A 630 -3.83 -17.96 -26.06
C ALA A 630 -3.85 -16.60 -26.72
N LEU A 631 -4.08 -16.58 -28.03
CA LEU A 631 -4.31 -15.39 -28.84
C LEU A 631 -5.59 -15.63 -29.66
N LEU A 632 -6.55 -14.73 -29.47
CA LEU A 632 -7.75 -14.69 -30.29
C LEU A 632 -7.75 -13.41 -31.14
N VAL A 633 -7.81 -13.59 -32.46
CA VAL A 633 -8.01 -12.50 -33.40
C VAL A 633 -9.41 -12.67 -33.98
N SER A 634 -10.34 -11.90 -33.52
CA SER A 634 -11.74 -12.00 -33.90
C SER A 634 -12.21 -10.77 -34.72
N ARG A 635 -13.38 -10.82 -35.28
CA ARG A 635 -13.95 -9.72 -36.07
C ARG A 635 -12.98 -9.21 -37.17
N ILE A 636 -12.18 -10.10 -37.71
CA ILE A 636 -11.28 -9.75 -38.83
C ILE A 636 -12.13 -9.23 -39.99
N ASN A 637 -11.77 -8.08 -40.51
CA ASN A 637 -12.35 -7.49 -41.69
C ASN A 637 -11.22 -6.85 -42.53
N ALA A 638 -11.13 -7.20 -43.77
CA ALA A 638 -10.13 -6.65 -44.70
C ALA A 638 -10.59 -6.76 -46.16
N ARG A 639 -9.81 -6.13 -47.04
CA ARG A 639 -9.93 -6.33 -48.48
C ARG A 639 -8.79 -7.21 -48.99
N LEU A 640 -9.15 -8.22 -49.75
CA LEU A 640 -8.18 -9.12 -50.40
C LEU A 640 -8.47 -9.19 -51.86
N ALA A 641 -7.53 -8.82 -52.71
CA ALA A 641 -7.67 -8.83 -54.17
C ALA A 641 -9.03 -8.22 -54.66
N GLY A 642 -9.35 -7.02 -54.13
CA GLY A 642 -10.61 -6.32 -54.44
C GLY A 642 -11.88 -6.91 -53.83
N GLY A 643 -11.81 -8.07 -53.20
CA GLY A 643 -12.90 -8.70 -52.44
C GLY A 643 -12.88 -8.36 -50.97
N GLN A 644 -13.94 -8.73 -50.26
CA GLN A 644 -14.02 -8.55 -48.81
C GLN A 644 -13.77 -9.87 -48.08
N THR A 645 -12.88 -9.84 -47.07
CA THR A 645 -12.63 -10.97 -46.19
C THR A 645 -13.06 -10.68 -44.75
N GLN A 646 -13.65 -11.68 -44.10
CA GLN A 646 -14.09 -11.65 -42.72
C GLN A 646 -13.76 -12.97 -42.07
N GLY A 647 -13.37 -12.94 -40.79
CA GLY A 647 -13.03 -14.20 -40.11
C GLY A 647 -12.60 -14.01 -38.68
N GLU A 648 -12.13 -15.13 -38.17
CA GLU A 648 -11.50 -15.23 -36.86
C GLU A 648 -10.34 -16.20 -36.91
N TRP A 649 -9.36 -15.99 -36.05
CA TRP A 649 -8.19 -16.84 -35.89
C TRP A 649 -7.88 -16.99 -34.40
N HIS A 650 -7.68 -18.22 -33.96
CA HIS A 650 -7.37 -18.55 -32.58
C HIS A 650 -6.12 -19.43 -32.51
N ALA A 651 -5.24 -19.11 -31.60
CA ALA A 651 -4.04 -19.88 -31.28
C ALA A 651 -4.00 -20.15 -29.78
N ASP A 652 -3.78 -21.42 -29.42
CA ASP A 652 -3.65 -21.88 -28.03
C ASP A 652 -2.33 -22.64 -27.89
N TRP A 653 -1.43 -22.13 -27.05
CA TRP A 653 -0.13 -22.75 -26.72
C TRP A 653 -0.03 -23.15 -25.25
N SER A 654 -1.13 -23.42 -24.63
CA SER A 654 -1.18 -23.95 -23.26
C SER A 654 -0.58 -25.36 -23.16
N THR A 655 -0.50 -26.08 -24.27
CA THR A 655 0.08 -27.44 -24.37
C THR A 655 1.41 -27.42 -25.13
N SER A 656 2.16 -28.51 -25.05
CA SER A 656 3.43 -28.68 -25.78
C SER A 656 3.27 -28.68 -27.30
N ARG A 657 2.08 -28.95 -27.81
CA ARG A 657 1.73 -28.81 -29.22
C ARG A 657 0.66 -27.70 -29.34
N PRO A 658 1.03 -26.52 -29.82
CA PRO A 658 0.12 -25.43 -30.07
C PRO A 658 -1.00 -25.82 -31.03
N ARG A 659 -2.22 -25.35 -30.74
CA ARG A 659 -3.42 -25.58 -31.54
C ARG A 659 -3.87 -24.29 -32.17
N PHE A 660 -4.29 -24.41 -33.43
CA PHE A 660 -4.76 -23.27 -34.21
C PHE A 660 -6.11 -23.59 -34.82
N THR A 661 -6.96 -22.58 -34.85
CA THR A 661 -8.21 -22.62 -35.63
C THR A 661 -8.33 -21.35 -36.43
N ALA A 662 -8.74 -21.46 -37.68
CA ALA A 662 -9.01 -20.34 -38.55
C ALA A 662 -10.36 -20.56 -39.27
N ALA A 663 -11.25 -19.61 -39.18
CA ALA A 663 -12.53 -19.68 -39.85
C ALA A 663 -12.89 -18.32 -40.48
N GLY A 664 -13.45 -18.34 -41.67
CA GLY A 664 -13.79 -17.09 -42.30
C GLY A 664 -14.47 -17.24 -43.68
N THR A 665 -14.72 -16.08 -44.26
CA THR A 665 -15.30 -15.96 -45.63
C THR A 665 -14.53 -14.91 -46.40
N VAL A 666 -14.31 -15.18 -47.65
CA VAL A 666 -13.83 -14.21 -48.66
C VAL A 666 -14.91 -14.09 -49.71
N ARG A 667 -15.30 -12.88 -50.08
CA ARG A 667 -16.33 -12.63 -51.06
C ARG A 667 -15.82 -11.73 -52.18
N GLY A 668 -15.99 -12.17 -53.42
CA GLY A 668 -15.71 -11.40 -54.62
C GLY A 668 -14.22 -11.13 -54.86
N ALA A 669 -13.30 -11.93 -54.34
CA ALA A 669 -11.87 -11.75 -54.57
C ALA A 669 -11.50 -12.13 -56.02
N ALA A 670 -10.72 -11.28 -56.67
CA ALA A 670 -10.21 -11.53 -58.02
C ALA A 670 -9.05 -12.53 -57.94
N MET A 671 -9.24 -13.71 -58.49
CA MET A 671 -8.23 -14.76 -58.48
C MET A 671 -6.97 -14.34 -59.25
N ASP A 672 -7.12 -13.46 -60.25
CA ASP A 672 -6.04 -12.96 -61.08
C ASP A 672 -5.09 -12.01 -60.33
N ASP A 673 -5.58 -11.33 -59.29
CA ASP A 673 -4.83 -10.39 -58.46
C ASP A 673 -4.13 -11.09 -57.27
N LEU A 674 -4.38 -12.36 -57.05
CA LEU A 674 -3.71 -13.19 -56.09
C LEU A 674 -2.44 -13.76 -56.70
N ASP A 675 -1.37 -12.94 -56.79
CA ASP A 675 -0.08 -13.41 -57.31
C ASP A 675 0.61 -14.29 -56.27
N LEU A 676 0.35 -15.57 -56.35
CA LEU A 676 0.95 -16.62 -55.51
C LEU A 676 2.16 -17.24 -56.20
N THR A 677 2.96 -16.47 -56.93
CA THR A 677 4.03 -16.92 -57.81
C THR A 677 5.28 -17.39 -57.08
N GLN A 678 5.32 -17.38 -55.77
CA GLN A 678 6.42 -18.03 -55.08
C GLN A 678 6.30 -19.58 -55.16
N PRO A 679 7.44 -20.29 -55.37
CA PRO A 679 7.46 -21.75 -55.59
C PRO A 679 6.81 -22.56 -54.47
N ASP A 680 6.72 -22.00 -53.26
CA ASP A 680 6.25 -22.72 -52.09
C ASP A 680 4.72 -22.60 -51.84
N VAL A 681 3.98 -21.75 -52.53
CA VAL A 681 2.54 -21.53 -52.34
C VAL A 681 1.70 -21.59 -53.61
N ALA A 682 2.28 -21.88 -54.75
CA ALA A 682 1.62 -21.89 -56.04
C ALA A 682 0.62 -23.05 -56.19
N LEU A 683 -0.37 -23.11 -55.27
CA LEU A 683 -1.18 -24.32 -55.14
C LEU A 683 -2.45 -24.37 -55.99
N ALA A 684 -2.95 -23.31 -56.55
CA ALA A 684 -4.19 -23.45 -57.31
C ALA A 684 -4.56 -22.27 -58.21
N THR A 685 -3.94 -21.11 -58.15
CA THR A 685 -4.43 -19.88 -58.77
C THR A 685 -4.04 -19.71 -60.25
N SER A 686 -2.99 -20.40 -60.70
CA SER A 686 -2.62 -20.43 -62.14
C SER A 686 -3.62 -21.19 -62.98
N TRP A 687 -4.49 -22.02 -62.39
CA TRP A 687 -5.44 -22.83 -63.11
C TRP A 687 -6.74 -22.08 -63.42
N VAL A 688 -7.15 -21.18 -62.54
CA VAL A 688 -8.48 -20.61 -62.59
C VAL A 688 -8.40 -19.11 -62.34
N SER A 689 -8.91 -18.33 -63.30
CA SER A 689 -9.18 -16.92 -63.10
C SER A 689 -10.66 -16.72 -62.77
N GLY A 690 -11.05 -15.50 -62.32
CA GLY A 690 -12.42 -15.17 -62.02
C GLY A 690 -12.64 -14.59 -60.63
N ARG A 691 -13.85 -14.37 -60.20
CA ARG A 691 -14.18 -13.87 -58.88
C ARG A 691 -14.58 -14.99 -57.93
N ALA A 692 -13.89 -15.11 -56.85
CA ALA A 692 -14.05 -16.20 -55.88
C ALA A 692 -14.80 -15.73 -54.61
N ASP A 693 -15.77 -16.54 -54.19
CA ASP A 693 -16.36 -16.57 -52.87
C ASP A 693 -15.90 -17.84 -52.19
N VAL A 694 -15.25 -17.68 -51.03
CA VAL A 694 -14.68 -18.79 -50.29
C VAL A 694 -15.12 -18.74 -48.82
N LYS A 695 -15.53 -19.89 -48.30
CA LYS A 695 -15.77 -20.09 -46.87
C LYS A 695 -14.85 -21.20 -46.38
N TYR A 696 -14.08 -20.93 -45.31
CA TYR A 696 -13.14 -21.88 -44.81
C TYR A 696 -13.29 -22.07 -43.30
N SER A 697 -12.95 -23.28 -42.84
CA SER A 697 -12.79 -23.63 -41.44
C SER A 697 -11.65 -24.65 -41.34
N LEU A 698 -10.54 -24.23 -40.75
CA LEU A 698 -9.30 -24.99 -40.67
C LEU A 698 -8.90 -25.15 -39.22
N LYS A 699 -8.33 -26.31 -38.89
CA LYS A 699 -7.73 -26.65 -37.62
C LYS A 699 -6.39 -27.31 -37.87
N PHE A 700 -5.40 -26.91 -37.12
CA PHE A 700 -4.05 -27.53 -37.22
C PHE A 700 -3.33 -27.41 -35.88
N GLU A 701 -2.33 -28.25 -35.69
CA GLU A 701 -1.52 -28.29 -34.47
C GLU A 701 -0.06 -28.56 -34.82
N GLY A 702 0.85 -28.00 -34.02
CA GLY A 702 2.28 -28.21 -34.22
C GLY A 702 3.10 -27.01 -33.81
N ALA A 703 4.37 -27.23 -33.49
CA ALA A 703 5.34 -26.20 -33.17
C ALA A 703 6.17 -25.77 -34.39
N THR A 704 6.19 -26.53 -35.44
CA THR A 704 6.91 -26.26 -36.69
C THR A 704 5.95 -26.19 -37.88
N PRO A 705 6.30 -25.48 -38.97
CA PRO A 705 5.50 -25.40 -40.17
C PRO A 705 5.19 -26.80 -40.77
N GLU A 706 6.14 -27.72 -40.67
CA GLU A 706 5.98 -29.07 -41.13
C GLU A 706 4.96 -29.87 -40.31
N GLU A 707 5.03 -29.75 -38.96
CA GLU A 707 4.03 -30.34 -38.09
C GLU A 707 2.63 -29.77 -38.32
N MET A 708 2.53 -28.44 -38.52
CA MET A 708 1.26 -27.79 -38.82
C MET A 708 0.67 -28.25 -40.15
N ALA A 709 1.50 -28.33 -41.18
CA ALA A 709 1.09 -28.84 -42.49
C ALA A 709 0.61 -30.31 -42.42
N ASN A 710 1.29 -31.13 -41.61
CA ASN A 710 0.96 -32.52 -41.38
C ASN A 710 -0.34 -32.74 -40.61
N SER A 711 -0.76 -31.75 -39.82
CA SER A 711 -1.90 -31.83 -38.93
C SER A 711 -3.14 -31.10 -39.47
N VAL A 712 -3.04 -30.36 -40.58
CA VAL A 712 -4.15 -29.58 -41.14
C VAL A 712 -5.36 -30.47 -41.38
N ASN A 713 -6.49 -30.05 -40.79
CA ASN A 713 -7.80 -30.59 -41.02
C ASN A 713 -8.79 -29.46 -41.28
N GLY A 714 -9.66 -29.62 -42.25
CA GLY A 714 -10.68 -28.61 -42.41
C GLY A 714 -11.48 -28.76 -43.68
N ARG A 715 -12.39 -27.78 -43.83
CA ARG A 715 -13.28 -27.73 -44.98
C ARG A 715 -13.24 -26.32 -45.60
N VAL A 716 -13.19 -26.28 -46.92
CA VAL A 716 -13.24 -25.07 -47.73
C VAL A 716 -14.36 -25.21 -48.74
N GLU A 717 -15.30 -24.32 -48.71
CA GLU A 717 -16.37 -24.20 -49.69
C GLU A 717 -16.07 -23.04 -50.64
N TYR A 718 -16.20 -23.25 -51.94
CA TYR A 718 -15.84 -22.23 -52.91
C TYR A 718 -16.88 -22.10 -54.01
N LEU A 719 -17.01 -20.86 -54.50
CA LEU A 719 -17.77 -20.49 -55.66
C LEU A 719 -16.92 -19.51 -56.47
N VAL A 720 -16.48 -19.89 -57.64
CA VAL A 720 -15.76 -19.02 -58.59
C VAL A 720 -16.70 -18.69 -59.75
N ASN A 721 -16.91 -17.41 -59.99
CA ASN A 721 -17.79 -16.94 -61.04
C ASN A 721 -17.01 -16.27 -62.19
N ASN A 722 -17.52 -16.44 -63.43
CA ASN A 722 -16.99 -15.81 -64.64
C ASN A 722 -15.48 -16.03 -64.82
N GLY A 723 -15.07 -17.28 -64.77
CA GLY A 723 -13.69 -17.64 -64.79
C GLY A 723 -13.22 -18.27 -66.10
N LEU A 724 -11.88 -18.39 -66.18
CA LEU A 724 -11.16 -19.04 -67.22
C LEU A 724 -10.19 -20.05 -66.60
N SER A 725 -10.27 -21.32 -66.99
CA SER A 725 -9.25 -22.30 -66.65
C SER A 725 -8.19 -22.29 -67.72
N ARG A 726 -6.98 -21.83 -67.39
CA ARG A 726 -5.87 -21.75 -68.35
C ARG A 726 -5.24 -23.10 -68.64
N SER A 727 -5.31 -24.03 -67.68
CA SER A 727 -4.64 -25.33 -67.74
C SER A 727 -5.58 -26.46 -68.20
N LEU A 728 -6.91 -26.24 -68.18
CA LEU A 728 -7.89 -27.18 -68.70
C LEU A 728 -8.19 -26.78 -70.18
N LEU A 729 -7.59 -27.52 -71.06
CA LEU A 729 -7.81 -27.39 -72.49
C LEU A 729 -8.89 -28.41 -72.91
N VAL A 730 -10.05 -27.95 -73.33
CA VAL A 730 -11.07 -28.75 -73.99
C VAL A 730 -11.07 -28.36 -75.46
N ASP A 731 -10.86 -29.32 -76.33
CA ASP A 731 -10.71 -29.11 -77.79
C ASP A 731 -9.62 -28.09 -78.14
N SER A 732 -8.45 -28.16 -77.39
CA SER A 732 -7.29 -27.26 -77.53
C SER A 732 -7.51 -25.81 -77.22
N LYS A 733 -8.62 -25.45 -76.52
CA LYS A 733 -8.94 -24.08 -76.09
C LYS A 733 -9.10 -24.02 -74.59
N PRO A 734 -8.62 -22.92 -73.92
CA PRO A 734 -8.86 -22.71 -72.52
C PRO A 734 -10.36 -22.71 -72.21
N LEU A 735 -10.73 -23.42 -71.14
CA LEU A 735 -12.15 -23.59 -70.76
C LEU A 735 -12.70 -22.37 -70.01
N LYS A 736 -13.59 -21.61 -70.64
CA LYS A 736 -14.36 -20.54 -69.97
C LYS A 736 -15.54 -21.13 -69.22
N PHE A 737 -15.77 -20.70 -68.03
CA PHE A 737 -16.91 -21.12 -67.20
C PHE A 737 -17.68 -19.94 -66.59
N GLN A 738 -18.97 -20.16 -66.36
CA GLN A 738 -19.86 -19.26 -65.66
C GLN A 738 -19.70 -19.38 -64.15
N SER A 739 -19.62 -20.63 -63.66
CA SER A 739 -19.40 -20.91 -62.24
C SER A 739 -18.69 -22.25 -62.04
N LEU A 740 -17.80 -22.26 -61.03
CA LEU A 740 -17.20 -23.44 -60.44
C LEU A 740 -17.53 -23.45 -58.95
N GLN A 741 -18.39 -24.38 -58.53
CA GLN A 741 -18.86 -24.46 -57.14
C GLN A 741 -18.55 -25.84 -56.56
N GLY A 742 -18.00 -25.89 -55.35
CA GLY A 742 -17.69 -27.12 -54.65
C GLY A 742 -17.21 -26.95 -53.24
N ALA A 743 -16.69 -28.03 -52.71
CA ALA A 743 -16.05 -28.04 -51.42
C ALA A 743 -14.77 -28.91 -51.41
N LEU A 744 -13.86 -28.54 -50.59
CA LEU A 744 -12.62 -29.26 -50.34
C LEU A 744 -12.61 -29.73 -48.87
N GLU A 745 -12.24 -30.96 -48.67
CA GLU A 745 -11.87 -31.47 -47.33
C GLU A 745 -10.35 -31.70 -47.30
N ILE A 746 -9.69 -31.12 -46.28
CA ILE A 746 -8.26 -31.25 -46.10
C ILE A 746 -8.07 -32.15 -44.90
N GLU A 747 -7.36 -33.25 -45.08
CA GLU A 747 -7.00 -34.16 -44.01
C GLU A 747 -5.58 -34.69 -44.26
N LYS A 748 -4.65 -34.53 -43.29
CA LYS A 748 -3.28 -35.06 -43.27
C LYS A 748 -2.54 -34.85 -44.61
N GLN A 749 -2.46 -33.60 -45.05
CA GLN A 749 -1.80 -33.17 -46.28
C GLN A 749 -2.48 -33.61 -47.59
N VAL A 750 -3.65 -34.21 -47.55
CA VAL A 750 -4.44 -34.57 -48.72
C VAL A 750 -5.68 -33.67 -48.76
N MET A 751 -5.81 -32.97 -49.86
CA MET A 751 -6.99 -32.19 -50.17
C MET A 751 -7.90 -33.04 -51.05
N LYS A 752 -9.06 -33.40 -50.52
CA LYS A 752 -10.09 -34.17 -51.20
C LYS A 752 -11.08 -33.17 -51.80
N VAL A 753 -11.15 -33.14 -53.13
CA VAL A 753 -12.14 -32.37 -53.89
C VAL A 753 -13.45 -33.15 -53.86
N LEU A 754 -14.40 -32.67 -53.11
CA LEU A 754 -15.76 -33.23 -53.07
C LEU A 754 -16.50 -33.01 -54.41
N PRO A 755 -17.58 -33.72 -54.70
CA PRO A 755 -18.33 -33.53 -55.95
C PRO A 755 -18.66 -32.03 -56.18
N SER A 756 -17.97 -31.48 -57.14
CA SER A 756 -18.01 -30.04 -57.47
C SER A 756 -18.57 -29.85 -58.86
N LYS A 757 -19.32 -28.78 -59.08
CA LYS A 757 -19.96 -28.49 -60.35
C LYS A 757 -19.23 -27.39 -61.09
N PHE A 758 -18.84 -27.67 -62.29
CA PHE A 758 -18.15 -26.78 -63.19
C PHE A 758 -19.13 -26.47 -64.36
N ARG A 759 -19.70 -25.27 -64.38
CA ARG A 759 -20.72 -24.86 -65.37
C ARG A 759 -20.11 -23.95 -66.42
N THR A 760 -20.19 -24.36 -67.67
CA THR A 760 -19.88 -23.54 -68.82
C THR A 760 -21.22 -23.05 -69.46
N GLU A 761 -21.15 -22.26 -70.55
CA GLU A 761 -22.36 -21.79 -71.24
C GLU A 761 -23.24 -22.96 -71.70
N ASN A 762 -22.68 -24.10 -72.16
CA ASN A 762 -23.38 -25.16 -72.80
C ASN A 762 -23.35 -26.48 -72.03
N ARG A 763 -22.52 -26.62 -71.00
CA ARG A 763 -22.33 -27.91 -70.30
C ARG A 763 -22.09 -27.74 -68.80
N ILE A 764 -22.41 -28.80 -68.07
CA ILE A 764 -22.13 -28.93 -66.68
C ILE A 764 -21.21 -30.17 -66.52
N TYR A 765 -20.08 -29.95 -65.89
CA TYR A 765 -19.15 -31.00 -65.54
C TYR A 765 -19.18 -31.27 -64.05
N ASP A 766 -19.09 -32.50 -63.64
CA ASP A 766 -18.84 -32.90 -62.26
C ASP A 766 -17.34 -33.15 -62.07
N MET A 767 -16.75 -32.52 -61.08
CA MET A 767 -15.32 -32.63 -60.77
C MET A 767 -15.17 -33.22 -59.37
N SER A 768 -14.29 -34.19 -59.21
CA SER A 768 -13.93 -34.75 -57.90
C SER A 768 -12.55 -35.37 -57.97
N GLY A 769 -11.91 -35.62 -56.78
CA GLY A 769 -10.61 -36.24 -56.74
C GLY A 769 -9.78 -35.88 -55.52
N THR A 770 -8.50 -35.97 -55.63
CA THR A 770 -7.55 -35.68 -54.55
C THR A 770 -6.36 -34.88 -55.07
N VAL A 771 -5.85 -34.03 -54.19
CA VAL A 771 -4.60 -33.32 -54.41
C VAL A 771 -3.70 -33.56 -53.21
N SER A 772 -2.49 -34.09 -53.42
CA SER A 772 -1.46 -34.21 -52.42
C SER A 772 -0.79 -32.84 -52.25
N LEU A 773 -0.78 -32.29 -50.98
CA LEU A 773 -0.12 -31.05 -50.67
C LEU A 773 1.38 -31.23 -50.51
N VAL A 774 1.87 -32.49 -50.24
CA VAL A 774 3.29 -32.80 -50.09
C VAL A 774 3.97 -32.90 -51.44
N ASP A 775 3.43 -33.80 -52.30
CA ASP A 775 4.03 -34.10 -53.60
C ASP A 775 3.58 -33.15 -54.67
N ARG A 776 2.67 -32.21 -54.33
CA ARG A 776 2.06 -31.25 -55.24
C ARG A 776 1.46 -31.93 -56.50
N GLN A 777 0.87 -33.13 -56.31
CA GLN A 777 0.31 -33.94 -57.37
C GLN A 777 -1.21 -33.90 -57.30
N ALA A 778 -1.85 -33.66 -58.43
CA ALA A 778 -3.30 -33.72 -58.59
C ALA A 778 -3.74 -35.05 -59.25
N LYS A 779 -4.83 -35.63 -58.76
CA LYS A 779 -5.59 -36.71 -59.39
C LYS A 779 -7.08 -36.31 -59.36
N LEU A 780 -7.52 -35.64 -60.39
CA LEU A 780 -8.91 -35.15 -60.47
C LEU A 780 -9.63 -35.85 -61.63
N LYS A 781 -10.90 -36.10 -61.43
CA LYS A 781 -11.83 -36.62 -62.45
C LYS A 781 -12.79 -35.54 -62.82
N LEU A 782 -12.92 -35.29 -64.10
CA LEU A 782 -13.88 -34.39 -64.67
C LEU A 782 -14.83 -35.21 -65.58
N SER A 783 -16.14 -35.11 -65.41
CA SER A 783 -17.09 -35.86 -66.21
C SER A 783 -18.32 -35.02 -66.56
N ASP A 784 -18.88 -35.23 -67.79
CA ASP A 784 -20.19 -34.77 -68.21
C ASP A 784 -21.06 -35.96 -68.59
N ASN A 785 -22.24 -35.72 -69.13
CA ASN A 785 -23.22 -36.75 -69.50
C ASN A 785 -22.74 -37.77 -70.58
N GLY A 786 -21.48 -37.68 -71.02
CA GLY A 786 -20.96 -38.63 -72.06
C GLY A 786 -19.45 -38.75 -72.12
N SER A 787 -18.75 -37.87 -71.47
CA SER A 787 -17.25 -37.85 -71.53
C SER A 787 -16.62 -37.79 -70.13
N ARG A 788 -15.46 -38.40 -69.99
CA ARG A 788 -14.67 -38.40 -68.75
C ARG A 788 -13.22 -38.02 -69.05
N TRP A 789 -12.68 -37.18 -68.21
CA TRP A 789 -11.28 -36.77 -68.28
C TRP A 789 -10.65 -37.02 -66.91
N GLU A 790 -9.38 -37.40 -66.94
CA GLU A 790 -8.52 -37.48 -65.76
C GLU A 790 -7.49 -36.36 -65.88
N ILE A 791 -7.38 -35.58 -64.79
CA ILE A 791 -6.36 -34.57 -64.62
C ILE A 791 -5.35 -35.12 -63.65
N THR A 792 -4.08 -35.35 -64.12
CA THR A 792 -3.03 -35.92 -63.32
C THR A 792 -1.77 -35.08 -63.45
N GLY A 793 -0.85 -35.23 -62.50
CA GLY A 793 0.44 -34.57 -62.59
C GLY A 793 0.65 -33.43 -61.60
N ALA A 794 1.74 -32.70 -61.75
CA ALA A 794 2.12 -31.62 -60.85
C ALA A 794 1.10 -30.46 -60.95
N LEU A 795 0.81 -29.82 -59.81
CA LEU A 795 -0.15 -28.73 -59.74
C LEU A 795 0.16 -27.52 -60.65
N ASP A 796 1.46 -27.31 -60.92
CA ASP A 796 1.90 -26.23 -61.82
C ASP A 796 1.78 -26.62 -63.28
N LYS A 797 1.72 -27.89 -63.62
CA LYS A 797 1.69 -28.42 -64.99
C LYS A 797 0.89 -29.70 -65.06
N PRO A 798 -0.47 -29.62 -64.90
CA PRO A 798 -1.30 -30.82 -64.95
C PRO A 798 -1.49 -31.31 -66.39
N GLU A 799 -1.59 -32.61 -66.51
CA GLU A 799 -1.85 -33.33 -67.76
C GLU A 799 -3.37 -33.72 -67.76
N VAL A 800 -4.03 -33.44 -68.84
CA VAL A 800 -5.45 -33.80 -69.04
C VAL A 800 -5.55 -34.92 -70.09
N ALA A 801 -6.01 -36.06 -69.69
CA ALA A 801 -6.18 -37.23 -70.56
C ALA A 801 -7.68 -37.60 -70.62
N ALA A 802 -8.21 -37.93 -71.78
CA ALA A 802 -9.53 -38.52 -71.90
C ALA A 802 -9.52 -39.92 -71.31
N ALA A 803 -10.44 -40.18 -70.36
CA ALA A 803 -10.54 -41.53 -69.78
C ALA A 803 -11.22 -42.50 -70.75
N PRO A 804 -10.72 -43.72 -70.92
CA PRO A 804 -11.30 -44.70 -71.82
C PRO A 804 -12.77 -45.01 -71.42
N HIS A 805 -13.64 -45.09 -72.40
CA HIS A 805 -15.04 -45.50 -72.23
C HIS A 805 -15.07 -46.95 -71.66
N VAL A 806 -15.48 -47.18 -70.46
CA VAL A 806 -15.81 -48.52 -69.96
C VAL A 806 -17.22 -48.79 -70.41
N GLU A 807 -17.39 -49.55 -71.49
CA GLU A 807 -18.69 -50.13 -71.84
C GLU A 807 -19.20 -50.99 -70.69
N ALA A 808 -20.31 -50.64 -70.15
CA ALA A 808 -21.00 -51.50 -69.17
C ALA A 808 -21.44 -52.78 -69.87
N THR A 809 -20.64 -53.86 -69.68
CA THR A 809 -21.02 -55.19 -70.09
C THR A 809 -22.31 -55.59 -69.33
N ALA A 810 -23.42 -55.59 -70.01
CA ALA A 810 -24.68 -56.07 -69.46
C ALA A 810 -24.53 -57.60 -69.23
N VAL A 811 -24.40 -57.99 -67.92
CA VAL A 811 -24.51 -59.41 -67.54
C VAL A 811 -25.97 -59.80 -67.67
N HIS A 812 -26.30 -60.50 -68.78
CA HIS A 812 -27.53 -61.30 -68.92
C HIS A 812 -27.42 -62.50 -67.97
N THR A 813 -28.11 -62.45 -66.88
CA THR A 813 -28.39 -63.66 -66.09
C THR A 813 -29.59 -64.37 -66.71
N ARG A 814 -29.37 -65.62 -67.18
CA ARG A 814 -30.40 -66.61 -67.33
C ARG A 814 -30.67 -67.31 -65.96
#